data_7b1783c5193b29a0a568901044c4bfe5
#
_entry.id   7b1783c5193b29a0a568901044c4bfe5
#
_cell.length_a   1.000
_cell.length_b   1.000
_cell.length_c   1.000
_cell.angle_alpha   90.00
_cell.angle_beta   90.00
_cell.angle_gamma   90.00
#
_symmetry.space_group_name_H-M   'P 1'
#
loop_
_entity.id
_entity.type
_entity.pdbx_description
1 polymer ?
#
loop_
_entity_poly.entity_id
_entity_poly.type
_entity_poly.pdbx_seq_one_letter_code
_entity_poly.pdbx_strand_id
1 'polypeptide(L)'
;MKRILFVGVLVLITGFVVGSLALWIILSSWVPTTGKAKVIAEVARQLPVNVSIGAMRYELIKGLILQDVRVTERSSNELWLSSPLIRVRVGWLRLLLHRRLVFHAQSPIEVPCQTTLTLTGRYDLKAKSLQLDGETTDLLLKTISPVLARWLPPPLTDGALRLALHLAREANALPIVVGRITGTDLLWQTPSWHLRGNLMFDGTANPPSEPGGRWTLEGVTTLRQATLEGVPMIGTITQLEGKATLAHDQLTLKEVRGVIFETPWTVEGFVILEPRPTVDVLITSRPALAPLAAAFPALHNLWQPTGSAELRAVCRGPLQPSPFLDCLIHTDLNNVTLAGTTLPQPISRIGGSLDYDLLTHRLLLHNVAGRLNDKPATVDGEIITSQPIRLALDVTGTIPLEMAKQWLPSTSAVDQLSGPAVVNLQINGPMPALRATGSVALEGATIHLTSPKLQLDQVTGAFLLKGNTVEVPRLSLTMNQQPLTLTGTAELLEFPRITATVWFPTGQLELAGRIAPREVFIDQSRLKLAQTNVQLTGRIGRRDAAPSEITLKGLVELSELSAIPFLSWPSLQAWNLRGVTDIDLRYRGSVARWGEGELNGRLRAESIQLKDIPVEQLICQIEQSGDTLRLRVPQALVADGKFIGELNIKHQPSTQDYLVQADLVGLQLARLTQLIPAWRSRSVSGTASAHALLSGTWQDRRSWRGEGWLNASGQGLGDMPLLDKLFGGLFGILADRMGLDMLRRGQITQASVQWQLTHERLNTDNLRLGGFVGTEPVAVYAKGSVGLDQTLDFVIEPELSEGLVLQSPATSPLASTVLKAAGGLERLRRLIGRHRLTGTLKNPQYRFEFSTKEIFKQLAPAPIEFLQNLFDSAQ
;
A
#
# COMPACT_ATOMS: atom_id res chain seq x y z
N MET A 1 -0.78 -24.01 54.83
CA MET A 1 -1.03 -25.39 55.23
C MET A 1 -0.47 -25.70 56.60
N LYS A 2 0.82 -25.50 56.95
CA LYS A 2 1.40 -25.75 58.27
C LYS A 2 0.63 -25.06 59.38
N ARG A 3 0.10 -23.84 59.17
CA ARG A 3 -0.63 -23.07 60.21
C ARG A 3 -2.07 -23.56 60.42
N ILE A 4 -2.75 -24.09 59.40
CA ILE A 4 -4.11 -24.70 59.57
C ILE A 4 -4.01 -26.00 60.30
N LEU A 5 -2.98 -26.80 60.02
CA LEU A 5 -2.68 -28.02 60.76
C LEU A 5 -2.39 -27.75 62.26
N PHE A 6 -1.65 -26.66 62.52
CA PHE A 6 -1.35 -26.27 63.91
C PHE A 6 -2.61 -25.87 64.68
N VAL A 7 -3.56 -25.15 64.03
CA VAL A 7 -4.84 -24.84 64.71
C VAL A 7 -5.67 -26.10 64.93
N GLY A 8 -5.72 -27.01 63.96
CA GLY A 8 -6.36 -28.32 64.15
C GLY A 8 -5.71 -29.13 65.25
N VAL A 9 -4.38 -29.14 65.29
CA VAL A 9 -3.59 -29.81 66.37
C VAL A 9 -3.80 -29.12 67.68
N LEU A 10 -3.88 -27.80 67.72
CA LEU A 10 -4.15 -27.06 68.98
C LEU A 10 -5.54 -27.38 69.57
N VAL A 11 -6.57 -27.41 68.70
CA VAL A 11 -7.94 -27.83 69.12
C VAL A 11 -7.97 -29.28 69.56
N LEU A 12 -7.20 -30.17 68.94
CA LEU A 12 -7.09 -31.58 69.38
C LEU A 12 -6.29 -31.75 70.66
N ILE A 13 -5.17 -30.97 70.82
CA ILE A 13 -4.41 -30.92 72.01
C ILE A 13 -5.30 -30.40 73.19
N THR A 14 -6.05 -29.34 72.95
CA THR A 14 -7.01 -28.81 73.93
C THR A 14 -8.08 -29.83 74.23
N GLY A 15 -8.67 -30.55 73.22
CA GLY A 15 -9.59 -31.64 73.41
C GLY A 15 -8.99 -32.84 74.08
N PHE A 16 -7.74 -33.20 73.85
CA PHE A 16 -7.01 -34.26 74.48
C PHE A 16 -6.73 -33.93 75.99
N VAL A 17 -6.31 -32.69 76.25
CA VAL A 17 -6.12 -32.18 77.62
C VAL A 17 -7.43 -32.16 78.34
N VAL A 18 -8.51 -31.67 77.70
CA VAL A 18 -9.88 -31.72 78.35
C VAL A 18 -10.32 -33.15 78.56
N GLY A 19 -10.09 -34.05 77.58
CA GLY A 19 -10.40 -35.48 77.72
C GLY A 19 -9.60 -36.20 78.77
N SER A 20 -8.29 -35.97 78.82
CA SER A 20 -7.38 -36.49 79.86
C SER A 20 -7.71 -35.93 81.27
N LEU A 21 -8.13 -34.67 81.26
CA LEU A 21 -8.56 -34.00 82.51
C LEU A 21 -9.92 -34.52 82.96
N ALA A 22 -10.83 -34.72 82.06
CA ALA A 22 -12.13 -35.38 82.33
C ALA A 22 -11.90 -36.77 82.91
N LEU A 23 -10.98 -37.57 82.37
CA LEU A 23 -10.59 -38.88 82.82
C LEU A 23 -9.99 -38.79 84.17
N TRP A 24 -9.11 -37.88 84.51
CA TRP A 24 -8.47 -37.66 85.78
C TRP A 24 -9.48 -37.21 86.87
N ILE A 25 -10.43 -36.28 86.46
CA ILE A 25 -11.50 -35.84 87.43
C ILE A 25 -12.44 -36.98 87.76
N ILE A 26 -12.76 -37.84 86.74
CA ILE A 26 -13.60 -38.98 86.93
C ILE A 26 -12.95 -40.02 87.90
N LEU A 27 -11.65 -40.27 87.70
CA LEU A 27 -10.84 -41.13 88.51
C LEU A 27 -10.62 -40.59 89.95
N SER A 28 -10.66 -39.28 90.13
CA SER A 28 -10.49 -38.60 91.41
C SER A 28 -11.80 -38.04 92.03
N SER A 29 -12.94 -38.29 91.38
CA SER A 29 -14.23 -37.59 91.52
C SER A 29 -14.92 -37.61 92.85
N TRP A 30 -14.26 -37.93 93.90
CA TRP A 30 -14.93 -37.91 95.17
C TRP A 30 -14.85 -36.59 95.93
N VAL A 31 -14.22 -35.53 95.35
CA VAL A 31 -14.22 -34.21 95.98
C VAL A 31 -14.42 -33.10 94.93
N PRO A 32 -15.62 -32.52 94.72
CA PRO A 32 -15.91 -31.50 93.78
C PRO A 32 -15.13 -30.19 93.90
N THR A 33 -14.69 -29.83 95.02
CA THR A 33 -13.94 -28.57 95.33
C THR A 33 -12.45 -28.65 94.96
N THR A 34 -11.79 -29.79 95.12
CA THR A 34 -10.37 -30.03 94.79
C THR A 34 -10.21 -30.32 93.26
N GLY A 35 -11.22 -30.75 92.48
CA GLY A 35 -11.14 -31.11 91.14
C GLY A 35 -10.88 -29.93 90.23
N LYS A 36 -11.56 -28.82 90.51
CA LYS A 36 -11.35 -27.55 89.68
C LYS A 36 -9.88 -27.05 89.80
N ALA A 37 -9.32 -27.00 90.96
CA ALA A 37 -7.93 -26.54 91.19
C ALA A 37 -6.89 -27.46 90.55
N LYS A 38 -7.14 -28.78 90.59
CA LYS A 38 -6.25 -29.78 90.00
C LYS A 38 -6.32 -29.79 88.50
N VAL A 39 -7.52 -29.61 87.98
CA VAL A 39 -7.71 -29.42 86.48
C VAL A 39 -6.94 -28.22 85.98
N ILE A 40 -7.11 -27.06 86.59
CA ILE A 40 -6.42 -25.86 86.29
C ILE A 40 -4.90 -26.02 86.36
N ALA A 41 -4.42 -26.64 87.45
CA ALA A 41 -2.99 -26.86 87.69
C ALA A 41 -2.36 -27.80 86.62
N GLU A 42 -3.06 -28.87 86.23
CA GLU A 42 -2.56 -29.85 85.27
C GLU A 42 -2.50 -29.27 83.87
N VAL A 43 -3.49 -28.52 83.43
CA VAL A 43 -3.48 -27.83 82.19
C VAL A 43 -2.37 -26.81 82.15
N ALA A 44 -2.23 -26.02 83.20
CA ALA A 44 -1.19 -25.00 83.30
C ALA A 44 0.23 -25.59 83.38
N ARG A 45 0.37 -26.87 83.73
CA ARG A 45 1.64 -27.59 83.78
C ARG A 45 2.04 -28.11 82.37
N GLN A 46 1.05 -28.55 81.60
CA GLN A 46 1.30 -29.17 80.31
C GLN A 46 1.34 -28.13 79.16
N LEU A 47 0.66 -27.01 79.31
CA LEU A 47 0.58 -25.95 78.32
C LEU A 47 0.95 -24.60 78.93
N PRO A 48 1.56 -23.72 78.18
CA PRO A 48 1.92 -22.35 78.60
C PRO A 48 0.71 -21.42 78.67
N VAL A 49 -0.38 -21.87 79.26
CA VAL A 49 -1.68 -21.16 79.33
C VAL A 49 -2.18 -21.03 80.77
N ASN A 50 -2.98 -20.00 80.97
CA ASN A 50 -3.77 -19.87 82.17
C ASN A 50 -5.22 -20.25 81.88
N VAL A 51 -5.79 -21.12 82.70
CA VAL A 51 -7.17 -21.55 82.54
C VAL A 51 -7.98 -21.06 83.70
N SER A 52 -9.11 -20.45 83.42
CA SER A 52 -10.12 -20.12 84.48
C SER A 52 -11.43 -20.82 84.09
N ILE A 53 -12.04 -21.38 85.21
CA ILE A 53 -13.34 -22.07 85.03
C ILE A 53 -14.27 -21.41 86.05
N GLY A 54 -15.40 -20.84 85.56
CA GLY A 54 -16.38 -20.23 86.50
C GLY A 54 -16.99 -21.21 87.43
N ALA A 55 -17.77 -22.13 86.89
CA ALA A 55 -18.37 -23.20 87.73
C ALA A 55 -18.09 -24.60 87.13
N MET A 56 -17.92 -25.59 88.01
CA MET A 56 -17.79 -26.98 87.62
C MET A 56 -18.83 -27.79 88.35
N ARG A 57 -19.67 -28.49 87.62
CA ARG A 57 -20.75 -29.34 88.17
C ARG A 57 -20.74 -30.72 87.52
N TYR A 58 -21.01 -31.75 88.35
CA TYR A 58 -21.19 -33.06 87.80
C TYR A 58 -22.65 -33.50 88.02
N GLU A 59 -23.34 -33.89 86.98
CA GLU A 59 -24.67 -34.40 86.91
C GLU A 59 -24.63 -35.85 86.43
N LEU A 60 -25.27 -36.82 87.24
CA LEU A 60 -25.15 -38.25 86.96
C LEU A 60 -25.62 -38.67 85.58
N ILE A 61 -26.64 -37.98 85.05
CA ILE A 61 -27.24 -38.24 83.71
C ILE A 61 -26.60 -37.38 82.61
N LYS A 62 -26.23 -36.19 82.92
CA LYS A 62 -25.72 -35.22 81.93
C LYS A 62 -24.16 -35.16 81.86
N GLY A 63 -23.47 -35.78 82.82
CA GLY A 63 -22.01 -35.78 82.86
C GLY A 63 -21.41 -34.54 83.49
N LEU A 64 -20.17 -34.28 83.24
CA LEU A 64 -19.44 -33.12 83.78
C LEU A 64 -19.85 -31.87 82.92
N ILE A 65 -20.19 -30.81 83.70
CA ILE A 65 -20.57 -29.53 83.10
C ILE A 65 -19.58 -28.51 83.65
N LEU A 66 -18.84 -27.88 82.75
CA LEU A 66 -17.97 -26.74 82.95
C LEU A 66 -18.61 -25.46 82.43
N GLN A 67 -18.70 -24.42 83.25
CA GLN A 67 -19.29 -23.12 82.80
C GLN A 67 -18.23 -22.06 82.84
N ASP A 68 -18.32 -21.14 81.94
CA ASP A 68 -17.40 -19.96 81.76
C ASP A 68 -15.92 -20.37 81.76
N VAL A 69 -15.58 -21.27 80.83
CA VAL A 69 -14.20 -21.71 80.62
C VAL A 69 -13.47 -20.72 79.76
N ARG A 70 -12.39 -20.16 80.31
CA ARG A 70 -11.53 -19.24 79.60
C ARG A 70 -10.09 -19.72 79.64
N VAL A 71 -9.41 -19.70 78.51
CA VAL A 71 -7.99 -20.04 78.39
C VAL A 71 -7.27 -18.83 77.78
N THR A 72 -6.30 -18.31 78.52
CA THR A 72 -5.48 -17.16 78.07
C THR A 72 -4.03 -17.61 78.00
N GLU A 73 -3.29 -16.98 77.16
CA GLU A 73 -1.86 -17.19 77.01
C GLU A 73 -1.14 -16.66 78.30
N ARG A 74 -0.18 -17.41 78.81
CA ARG A 74 0.54 -16.99 79.99
C ARG A 74 1.42 -15.78 79.82
N SER A 75 1.96 -15.56 78.61
CA SER A 75 2.90 -14.48 78.34
C SER A 75 2.21 -13.16 78.04
N SER A 76 1.11 -13.19 77.24
CA SER A 76 0.42 -12.03 76.70
C SER A 76 -0.92 -11.71 77.33
N ASN A 77 -1.43 -12.66 78.20
CA ASN A 77 -2.77 -12.65 78.80
C ASN A 77 -3.90 -12.56 77.71
N GLU A 78 -3.57 -12.83 76.45
CA GLU A 78 -4.56 -12.88 75.33
C GLU A 78 -5.51 -14.07 75.50
N LEU A 79 -6.79 -13.85 75.19
CA LEU A 79 -7.83 -14.87 75.29
C LEU A 79 -7.75 -15.84 74.09
N TRP A 80 -7.37 -17.10 74.37
CA TRP A 80 -7.26 -18.13 73.36
C TRP A 80 -8.56 -18.88 73.09
N LEU A 81 -9.28 -19.17 74.23
CA LEU A 81 -10.52 -19.94 74.15
C LEU A 81 -11.50 -19.38 75.20
N SER A 82 -12.74 -19.19 74.81
CA SER A 82 -13.89 -18.95 75.66
C SER A 82 -15.01 -19.88 75.27
N SER A 83 -15.51 -20.55 76.28
CA SER A 83 -16.70 -21.40 76.11
C SER A 83 -17.64 -21.19 77.27
N PRO A 84 -18.91 -20.83 77.06
CA PRO A 84 -19.88 -20.62 78.08
C PRO A 84 -20.26 -21.96 78.83
N LEU A 85 -20.14 -23.06 78.06
CA LEU A 85 -20.59 -24.34 78.57
C LEU A 85 -19.89 -25.50 77.89
N ILE A 86 -19.16 -26.31 78.58
CA ILE A 86 -18.59 -27.59 78.13
C ILE A 86 -19.32 -28.72 78.76
N ARG A 87 -19.98 -29.59 78.04
CA ARG A 87 -20.63 -30.80 78.53
C ARG A 87 -19.81 -32.00 78.14
N VAL A 88 -19.40 -32.81 79.18
CA VAL A 88 -18.66 -34.05 78.92
C VAL A 88 -19.42 -35.21 79.49
N ARG A 89 -19.88 -36.10 78.62
CA ARG A 89 -20.55 -37.34 78.95
C ARG A 89 -19.55 -38.50 78.97
N VAL A 90 -19.55 -39.32 80.04
CA VAL A 90 -18.62 -40.43 80.12
C VAL A 90 -19.40 -41.76 80.18
N GLY A 91 -18.94 -42.74 79.43
CA GLY A 91 -19.51 -44.09 79.42
C GLY A 91 -18.98 -44.98 80.56
N TRP A 92 -19.48 -44.79 81.82
CA TRP A 92 -19.04 -45.46 82.97
C TRP A 92 -19.12 -46.99 82.93
N LEU A 93 -20.14 -47.57 82.36
CA LEU A 93 -20.28 -49.01 82.24
C LEU A 93 -19.14 -49.63 81.41
N ARG A 94 -18.73 -48.97 80.33
CA ARG A 94 -17.63 -49.44 79.49
C ARG A 94 -16.28 -49.30 80.17
N LEU A 95 -16.12 -48.29 81.03
CA LEU A 95 -14.91 -48.07 81.80
C LEU A 95 -14.77 -49.19 82.84
N LEU A 96 -15.83 -49.54 83.58
CA LEU A 96 -15.83 -50.54 84.60
C LEU A 96 -15.69 -51.96 84.07
N LEU A 97 -16.45 -52.34 83.03
CA LEU A 97 -16.45 -53.67 82.46
C LEU A 97 -15.28 -53.98 81.52
N HIS A 98 -14.83 -53.04 80.80
CA HIS A 98 -13.85 -53.27 79.70
C HIS A 98 -12.56 -52.47 79.84
N ARG A 99 -12.40 -51.68 80.96
CA ARG A 99 -11.24 -50.76 81.15
C ARG A 99 -11.02 -49.80 79.98
N ARG A 100 -12.16 -49.41 79.24
CA ARG A 100 -12.15 -48.48 78.14
C ARG A 100 -12.93 -47.25 78.53
N LEU A 101 -12.25 -46.10 78.55
CA LEU A 101 -12.90 -44.79 78.70
C LEU A 101 -13.48 -44.35 77.36
N VAL A 102 -14.76 -44.18 77.36
CA VAL A 102 -15.43 -43.52 76.14
C VAL A 102 -16.09 -42.26 76.67
N PHE A 103 -15.79 -41.14 76.05
CA PHE A 103 -16.36 -39.85 76.45
C PHE A 103 -16.87 -39.16 75.25
N HIS A 104 -17.88 -38.33 75.46
CA HIS A 104 -18.43 -37.45 74.45
C HIS A 104 -18.50 -36.03 75.04
N ALA A 105 -17.80 -35.07 74.43
CA ALA A 105 -17.80 -33.69 74.88
C ALA A 105 -18.41 -32.80 73.80
N GLN A 106 -19.24 -31.86 74.17
CA GLN A 106 -19.84 -30.85 73.32
C GLN A 106 -19.59 -29.49 74.01
N SER A 107 -19.05 -28.58 73.26
CA SER A 107 -18.68 -27.26 73.74
C SER A 107 -19.04 -26.22 72.68
N PRO A 108 -20.02 -25.32 72.87
CA PRO A 108 -20.07 -24.09 72.17
C PRO A 108 -18.85 -23.24 72.47
N ILE A 109 -18.14 -22.83 71.50
CA ILE A 109 -16.93 -21.97 71.61
C ILE A 109 -17.33 -20.59 71.12
N GLU A 110 -17.01 -19.53 71.84
CA GLU A 110 -17.23 -18.13 71.48
C GLU A 110 -15.96 -17.46 71.00
N VAL A 111 -14.85 -17.82 71.61
CA VAL A 111 -13.52 -17.38 71.27
C VAL A 111 -12.64 -18.63 71.13
N PRO A 112 -11.90 -18.80 70.00
CA PRO A 112 -11.48 -17.80 69.02
C PRO A 112 -12.49 -17.55 67.85
N CYS A 113 -13.56 -18.31 67.82
CA CYS A 113 -14.60 -18.19 66.81
C CYS A 113 -15.91 -18.81 67.30
N GLN A 114 -17.03 -18.33 66.79
CA GLN A 114 -18.34 -18.90 67.16
C GLN A 114 -18.52 -20.23 66.41
N THR A 115 -18.43 -21.33 67.19
CA THR A 115 -18.63 -22.67 66.64
C THR A 115 -19.01 -23.63 67.76
N THR A 116 -19.50 -24.81 67.39
CA THR A 116 -19.69 -25.89 68.40
C THR A 116 -18.69 -27.00 68.10
N LEU A 117 -17.82 -27.27 69.07
CA LEU A 117 -16.90 -28.40 69.03
C LEU A 117 -17.55 -29.63 69.63
N THR A 118 -17.61 -30.71 68.88
CA THR A 118 -18.00 -32.01 69.38
C THR A 118 -16.78 -32.93 69.38
N LEU A 119 -16.49 -33.51 70.49
CA LEU A 119 -15.37 -34.45 70.68
C LEU A 119 -15.90 -35.79 71.19
N THR A 120 -15.54 -36.87 70.54
CA THR A 120 -15.80 -38.23 70.96
C THR A 120 -14.45 -38.93 71.13
N GLY A 121 -14.20 -39.39 72.29
CA GLY A 121 -12.90 -40.01 72.56
C GLY A 121 -13.10 -41.45 73.15
N ARG A 122 -12.14 -42.28 72.79
CA ARG A 122 -11.99 -43.63 73.31
C ARG A 122 -10.55 -43.83 73.77
N TYR A 123 -10.35 -44.11 75.04
CA TYR A 123 -9.03 -44.44 75.59
C TYR A 123 -9.07 -45.87 76.16
N ASP A 124 -8.18 -46.74 75.66
CA ASP A 124 -8.02 -48.10 76.19
C ASP A 124 -6.94 -48.08 77.23
N LEU A 125 -7.34 -48.35 78.55
CA LEU A 125 -6.42 -48.31 79.68
C LEU A 125 -5.42 -49.47 79.69
N LYS A 126 -5.73 -50.58 79.00
CA LYS A 126 -4.86 -51.73 78.89
C LYS A 126 -3.84 -51.60 77.82
N ALA A 127 -4.31 -51.15 76.61
CA ALA A 127 -3.45 -50.94 75.45
C ALA A 127 -2.75 -49.58 75.47
N LYS A 128 -3.14 -48.65 76.33
CA LYS A 128 -2.67 -47.26 76.43
C LYS A 128 -2.84 -46.53 75.02
N SER A 129 -3.88 -46.91 74.26
CA SER A 129 -4.17 -46.32 73.02
C SER A 129 -5.32 -45.30 73.11
N LEU A 130 -5.23 -44.23 72.37
CA LEU A 130 -6.21 -43.16 72.33
C LEU A 130 -6.73 -43.02 70.90
N GLN A 131 -8.03 -42.94 70.75
CA GLN A 131 -8.74 -42.51 69.54
C GLN A 131 -9.61 -41.33 69.92
N LEU A 132 -9.52 -40.25 69.11
CA LEU A 132 -10.26 -39.02 69.37
C LEU A 132 -10.84 -38.55 68.04
N ASP A 133 -12.13 -38.43 68.02
CA ASP A 133 -12.86 -37.83 66.87
C ASP A 133 -13.34 -36.44 67.28
N GLY A 134 -12.95 -35.45 66.50
CA GLY A 134 -13.34 -34.07 66.78
C GLY A 134 -14.04 -33.49 65.49
N GLU A 135 -15.19 -32.88 65.72
CA GLU A 135 -15.92 -32.22 64.65
C GLU A 135 -16.37 -30.82 65.07
N THR A 136 -16.24 -29.86 64.16
CA THR A 136 -16.72 -28.47 64.39
C THR A 136 -17.96 -28.24 63.55
N THR A 137 -18.88 -27.42 64.09
CA THR A 137 -19.82 -26.74 63.16
C THR A 137 -19.08 -25.68 62.37
N ASP A 138 -19.74 -24.95 61.45
CA ASP A 138 -19.11 -23.93 60.60
C ASP A 138 -18.43 -22.84 61.45
N LEU A 139 -17.15 -22.69 61.22
CA LEU A 139 -16.28 -21.65 61.78
C LEU A 139 -16.33 -20.45 60.89
N LEU A 140 -17.03 -19.38 61.26
CA LEU A 140 -17.10 -18.16 60.47
C LEU A 140 -15.81 -17.36 60.58
N LEU A 141 -15.05 -17.23 59.50
CA LEU A 141 -13.72 -16.58 59.47
C LEU A 141 -13.78 -15.10 59.93
N LYS A 142 -14.87 -14.40 59.63
CA LYS A 142 -15.09 -13.02 60.10
C LYS A 142 -15.13 -12.87 61.64
N THR A 143 -15.48 -13.93 62.34
CA THR A 143 -15.59 -13.91 63.78
C THR A 143 -14.34 -14.43 64.55
N ILE A 144 -13.29 -14.74 63.80
CA ILE A 144 -12.04 -15.25 64.31
C ILE A 144 -11.28 -14.20 65.14
N SER A 145 -10.88 -14.54 66.32
CA SER A 145 -10.04 -13.66 67.17
C SER A 145 -8.69 -13.39 66.51
N PRO A 146 -8.08 -12.20 66.75
CA PRO A 146 -6.75 -11.83 66.19
C PRO A 146 -5.67 -12.88 66.55
N VAL A 147 -5.81 -13.57 67.66
CA VAL A 147 -4.88 -14.64 68.10
C VAL A 147 -4.90 -15.82 67.17
N LEU A 148 -6.08 -16.30 66.79
CA LEU A 148 -6.21 -17.40 65.84
C LEU A 148 -5.91 -16.98 64.38
N ALA A 149 -6.24 -15.74 64.03
CA ALA A 149 -5.91 -15.18 62.73
C ALA A 149 -4.40 -15.23 62.43
N ARG A 150 -3.53 -15.17 63.44
CA ARG A 150 -2.07 -15.32 63.25
C ARG A 150 -1.65 -16.73 62.83
N TRP A 151 -2.49 -17.73 63.06
CA TRP A 151 -2.22 -19.13 62.71
C TRP A 151 -2.85 -19.56 61.40
N LEU A 152 -3.80 -18.78 60.88
CA LEU A 152 -4.35 -19.00 59.56
C LEU A 152 -3.34 -18.56 58.51
N PRO A 153 -3.28 -19.23 57.38
CA PRO A 153 -2.44 -18.71 56.28
C PRO A 153 -2.97 -17.32 55.88
N PRO A 154 -2.16 -16.26 56.07
CA PRO A 154 -2.55 -15.00 55.47
C PRO A 154 -2.63 -15.20 53.95
N PRO A 155 -3.65 -14.83 53.33
CA PRO A 155 -4.64 -13.77 53.53
C PRO A 155 -6.09 -14.30 53.50
N LEU A 156 -6.40 -15.38 54.23
CA LEU A 156 -7.78 -15.92 54.31
C LEU A 156 -8.65 -15.01 55.17
N THR A 157 -9.60 -14.31 54.58
CA THR A 157 -10.33 -13.20 55.22
C THR A 157 -11.80 -13.47 55.49
N ASP A 158 -12.44 -14.33 54.74
CA ASP A 158 -13.89 -14.57 54.78
C ASP A 158 -14.26 -16.04 54.46
N GLY A 159 -15.46 -16.43 54.78
CA GLY A 159 -16.02 -17.76 54.53
C GLY A 159 -16.25 -18.56 55.82
N ALA A 160 -16.60 -19.84 55.68
CA ALA A 160 -16.80 -20.77 56.76
C ALA A 160 -15.93 -22.01 56.59
N LEU A 161 -15.34 -22.48 57.70
CA LEU A 161 -14.55 -23.70 57.75
C LEU A 161 -15.25 -24.73 58.65
N ARG A 162 -15.28 -25.97 58.24
CA ARG A 162 -15.70 -27.12 59.05
C ARG A 162 -14.54 -28.10 59.16
N LEU A 163 -14.20 -28.52 60.39
CA LEU A 163 -13.12 -29.46 60.64
C LEU A 163 -13.72 -30.75 61.16
N ALA A 164 -13.32 -31.87 60.56
CA ALA A 164 -13.56 -33.21 61.12
C ALA A 164 -12.23 -33.94 61.22
N LEU A 165 -11.76 -34.23 62.41
CA LEU A 165 -10.43 -34.76 62.71
C LEU A 165 -10.52 -36.05 63.53
N HIS A 166 -9.77 -37.04 63.07
CA HIS A 166 -9.61 -38.30 63.75
C HIS A 166 -8.16 -38.44 64.21
N LEU A 167 -7.91 -38.53 65.47
CA LEU A 167 -6.60 -38.75 66.05
C LEU A 167 -6.51 -40.15 66.63
N ALA A 168 -5.51 -40.88 66.16
CA ALA A 168 -5.19 -42.21 66.69
C ALA A 168 -3.78 -42.20 67.25
N ARG A 169 -3.62 -42.67 68.49
CA ARG A 169 -2.34 -42.79 69.15
C ARG A 169 -2.21 -44.18 69.79
N GLU A 170 -1.18 -44.89 69.41
CA GLU A 170 -0.78 -46.12 70.08
C GLU A 170 0.16 -45.90 71.32
N ALA A 171 0.36 -46.87 72.14
CA ALA A 171 1.25 -46.78 73.29
C ALA A 171 2.68 -46.43 72.85
N ASN A 172 3.24 -45.35 73.38
CA ASN A 172 4.60 -44.83 73.05
C ASN A 172 4.82 -44.33 71.62
N ALA A 173 3.80 -44.29 70.85
CA ALA A 173 3.88 -43.69 69.45
C ALA A 173 3.36 -42.25 69.43
N LEU A 174 3.84 -41.45 68.52
CA LEU A 174 3.25 -40.15 68.27
C LEU A 174 1.91 -40.31 67.52
N PRO A 175 0.93 -39.43 67.76
CA PRO A 175 -0.37 -39.55 67.15
C PRO A 175 -0.37 -39.35 65.65
N ILE A 176 -1.15 -40.15 64.89
CA ILE A 176 -1.50 -39.92 63.54
C ILE A 176 -2.82 -39.15 63.51
N VAL A 177 -2.88 -38.13 62.76
CA VAL A 177 -4.11 -37.29 62.54
C VAL A 177 -4.60 -37.42 61.17
N VAL A 178 -5.81 -37.97 61.02
CA VAL A 178 -6.54 -37.99 59.75
C VAL A 178 -7.65 -36.96 59.85
N GLY A 179 -7.79 -36.15 58.84
CA GLY A 179 -8.76 -35.04 58.89
C GLY A 179 -9.37 -34.66 57.61
N ARG A 180 -10.60 -34.14 57.69
CA ARG A 180 -11.29 -33.46 56.65
C ARG A 180 -11.50 -32.01 57.04
N ILE A 181 -11.07 -31.11 56.13
CA ILE A 181 -11.31 -29.69 56.25
C ILE A 181 -12.22 -29.32 55.08
N THR A 182 -13.40 -28.78 55.36
CA THR A 182 -14.32 -28.29 54.34
C THR A 182 -14.47 -26.79 54.51
N GLY A 183 -14.12 -26.06 53.47
CA GLY A 183 -14.29 -24.60 53.40
C GLY A 183 -15.41 -24.25 52.42
N THR A 184 -16.33 -23.43 52.87
CA THR A 184 -17.41 -22.92 52.04
C THR A 184 -17.27 -21.41 51.87
N ASP A 185 -17.38 -20.96 50.63
CA ASP A 185 -17.29 -19.53 50.24
C ASP A 185 -16.02 -18.84 50.82
N LEU A 186 -14.91 -19.57 50.81
CA LEU A 186 -13.63 -19.05 51.31
C LEU A 186 -13.14 -17.92 50.42
N LEU A 187 -12.79 -16.79 51.04
CA LEU A 187 -12.13 -15.68 50.38
C LEU A 187 -10.65 -15.61 50.80
N TRP A 188 -9.81 -15.92 49.82
CA TRP A 188 -8.36 -15.78 49.93
C TRP A 188 -7.91 -14.54 49.21
N GLN A 189 -7.50 -13.53 49.96
CA GLN A 189 -7.19 -12.22 49.44
C GLN A 189 -5.71 -11.87 49.60
N THR A 190 -5.03 -11.65 48.46
CA THR A 190 -3.68 -11.08 48.41
C THR A 190 -3.71 -9.66 47.83
N PRO A 191 -2.62 -8.89 47.89
CA PRO A 191 -2.58 -7.58 47.25
C PRO A 191 -2.82 -7.58 45.73
N SER A 192 -2.54 -8.72 45.07
CA SER A 192 -2.56 -8.83 43.62
C SER A 192 -3.72 -9.68 43.08
N TRP A 193 -4.27 -10.62 43.83
CA TRP A 193 -5.34 -11.50 43.38
C TRP A 193 -6.25 -11.94 44.52
N HIS A 194 -7.49 -12.35 44.22
CA HIS A 194 -8.49 -12.85 45.13
C HIS A 194 -9.02 -14.18 44.67
N LEU A 195 -9.01 -15.22 45.51
CA LEU A 195 -9.61 -16.50 45.26
C LEU A 195 -10.84 -16.67 46.12
N ARG A 196 -12.00 -16.89 45.55
CA ARG A 196 -13.22 -17.20 46.27
C ARG A 196 -13.78 -18.54 45.80
N GLY A 197 -14.10 -19.44 46.73
CA GLY A 197 -14.64 -20.74 46.34
C GLY A 197 -14.77 -21.73 47.47
N ASN A 198 -15.16 -22.95 47.15
CA ASN A 198 -15.35 -24.05 48.08
C ASN A 198 -14.14 -24.98 48.01
N LEU A 199 -13.56 -25.30 49.16
CA LEU A 199 -12.38 -26.16 49.27
C LEU A 199 -12.66 -27.33 50.20
N MET A 200 -12.30 -28.52 49.80
CA MET A 200 -12.31 -29.70 50.65
C MET A 200 -10.94 -30.33 50.65
N PHE A 201 -10.39 -30.53 51.83
CA PHE A 201 -9.10 -31.22 52.02
C PHE A 201 -9.36 -32.47 52.88
N ASP A 202 -9.03 -33.62 52.34
CA ASP A 202 -9.00 -34.90 53.07
C ASP A 202 -7.53 -35.34 53.15
N GLY A 203 -7.01 -35.45 54.39
CA GLY A 203 -5.58 -35.72 54.52
C GLY A 203 -5.19 -36.36 55.85
N THR A 204 -3.95 -36.79 55.84
CA THR A 204 -3.31 -37.41 57.00
C THR A 204 -2.05 -36.61 57.34
N ALA A 205 -1.91 -36.26 58.61
CA ALA A 205 -0.68 -35.72 59.15
C ALA A 205 0.06 -36.82 59.89
N ASN A 206 1.20 -37.20 59.40
CA ASN A 206 2.08 -38.22 59.97
C ASN A 206 3.13 -37.57 60.87
N PRO A 207 3.39 -38.10 62.01
CA PRO A 207 4.42 -37.59 62.93
C PRO A 207 5.81 -37.81 62.34
N PRO A 208 6.78 -36.95 62.72
CA PRO A 208 8.17 -37.16 62.31
C PRO A 208 8.76 -38.47 62.83
N SER A 209 9.57 -39.11 62.02
CA SER A 209 10.26 -40.35 62.34
C SER A 209 11.37 -40.13 63.38
N GLU A 210 11.92 -38.93 63.55
CA GLU A 210 12.97 -38.55 64.51
C GLU A 210 12.50 -37.43 65.44
N PRO A 211 12.97 -37.40 66.65
CA PRO A 211 12.64 -36.33 67.56
C PRO A 211 13.12 -34.97 67.07
N GLY A 212 12.18 -34.00 66.94
CA GLY A 212 12.46 -32.67 66.32
C GLY A 212 12.29 -32.56 64.86
N GLY A 213 11.93 -33.62 64.13
CA GLY A 213 11.59 -33.60 62.73
C GLY A 213 10.27 -32.88 62.42
N ARG A 214 9.97 -32.72 61.18
CA ARG A 214 8.72 -32.06 60.73
C ARG A 214 7.61 -33.07 60.45
N TRP A 215 6.38 -32.70 60.82
CA TRP A 215 5.18 -33.45 60.41
C TRP A 215 5.06 -33.45 58.85
N THR A 216 4.76 -34.61 58.30
CA THR A 216 4.45 -34.72 56.85
C THR A 216 2.95 -34.73 56.67
N LEU A 217 2.49 -33.93 55.72
CA LEU A 217 1.09 -33.79 55.39
C LEU A 217 0.84 -34.46 54.04
N GLU A 218 -0.07 -35.41 54.03
CA GLU A 218 -0.48 -36.08 52.79
C GLU A 218 -2.01 -36.00 52.67
N GLY A 219 -2.53 -35.74 51.48
CA GLY A 219 -3.98 -35.62 51.33
C GLY A 219 -4.41 -35.22 49.94
N VAL A 220 -5.72 -35.16 49.77
CA VAL A 220 -6.38 -34.73 48.54
C VAL A 220 -7.14 -33.45 48.81
N THR A 221 -6.85 -32.46 48.03
CA THR A 221 -7.57 -31.18 48.01
C THR A 221 -8.49 -31.17 46.80
N THR A 222 -9.75 -30.82 47.04
CA THR A 222 -10.74 -30.60 45.95
C THR A 222 -11.22 -29.18 46.05
N LEU A 223 -11.05 -28.45 44.95
CA LEU A 223 -11.58 -27.09 44.77
C LEU A 223 -12.82 -27.16 43.91
N ARG A 224 -13.90 -26.44 44.28
CA ARG A 224 -15.16 -26.41 43.51
C ARG A 224 -15.73 -25.01 43.46
N GLN A 225 -16.28 -24.66 42.32
CA GLN A 225 -16.97 -23.38 42.06
C GLN A 225 -16.15 -22.17 42.55
N ALA A 226 -14.86 -22.20 42.30
CA ALA A 226 -14.02 -21.09 42.67
C ALA A 226 -13.87 -20.06 41.57
N THR A 227 -13.65 -18.82 41.98
CA THR A 227 -13.34 -17.69 41.10
C THR A 227 -12.04 -17.07 41.56
N LEU A 228 -11.11 -16.89 40.68
CA LEU A 228 -9.82 -16.24 40.92
C LEU A 228 -9.77 -14.92 40.14
N GLU A 229 -9.70 -13.80 40.85
CA GLU A 229 -9.73 -12.44 40.28
C GLU A 229 -8.39 -11.72 40.51
N GLY A 230 -8.08 -10.77 39.62
CA GLY A 230 -6.90 -9.91 39.73
C GLY A 230 -5.61 -10.55 39.28
N VAL A 231 -5.64 -11.67 38.54
CA VAL A 231 -4.43 -12.29 38.00
C VAL A 231 -3.86 -11.36 36.90
N PRO A 232 -2.59 -10.92 37.01
CA PRO A 232 -2.00 -10.04 35.99
C PRO A 232 -2.12 -10.64 34.59
N MET A 233 -2.49 -9.83 33.61
CA MET A 233 -2.71 -10.17 32.19
C MET A 233 -3.88 -11.12 31.90
N ILE A 234 -4.36 -11.90 32.87
CA ILE A 234 -5.45 -12.88 32.69
C ILE A 234 -6.78 -12.31 33.19
N GLY A 235 -6.75 -11.46 34.21
CA GLY A 235 -7.94 -10.88 34.83
C GLY A 235 -8.65 -11.85 35.77
N THR A 236 -9.77 -12.42 35.32
CA THR A 236 -10.62 -13.30 36.16
C THR A 236 -10.68 -14.71 35.58
N ILE A 237 -10.47 -15.70 36.43
CA ILE A 237 -10.68 -17.12 36.14
C ILE A 237 -11.96 -17.54 36.84
N THR A 238 -12.96 -17.99 36.15
CA THR A 238 -14.23 -18.45 36.69
C THR A 238 -14.36 -19.97 36.62
N GLN A 239 -15.32 -20.53 37.41
CA GLN A 239 -15.60 -21.97 37.41
C GLN A 239 -14.36 -22.83 37.67
N LEU A 240 -13.47 -22.33 38.54
CA LEU A 240 -12.23 -23.04 38.85
C LEU A 240 -12.56 -24.26 39.71
N GLU A 241 -12.28 -25.42 39.17
CA GLU A 241 -12.53 -26.73 39.79
C GLU A 241 -11.32 -27.63 39.59
N GLY A 242 -11.07 -28.51 40.54
CA GLY A 242 -10.00 -29.48 40.37
C GLY A 242 -9.67 -30.25 41.59
N LYS A 243 -8.81 -31.25 41.43
CA LYS A 243 -8.26 -32.06 42.50
C LYS A 243 -6.73 -31.93 42.51
N ALA A 244 -6.19 -31.78 43.70
CA ALA A 244 -4.76 -31.82 43.92
C ALA A 244 -4.41 -32.81 45.02
N THR A 245 -3.39 -33.60 44.81
CA THR A 245 -2.88 -34.56 45.82
C THR A 245 -1.58 -34.00 46.38
N LEU A 246 -1.55 -33.81 47.70
CA LEU A 246 -0.36 -33.40 48.43
C LEU A 246 0.34 -34.61 48.99
N ALA A 247 1.60 -34.84 48.66
CA ALA A 247 2.45 -35.87 49.24
C ALA A 247 3.92 -35.40 49.24
N HIS A 248 4.61 -35.55 50.34
CA HIS A 248 6.05 -35.21 50.44
C HIS A 248 6.43 -33.83 49.90
N ASP A 249 5.69 -32.79 50.26
CA ASP A 249 5.88 -31.41 49.77
C ASP A 249 5.64 -31.21 48.23
N GLN A 250 5.10 -32.23 47.60
CA GLN A 250 4.68 -32.17 46.20
C GLN A 250 3.15 -32.11 46.09
N LEU A 251 2.64 -31.12 45.42
CA LEU A 251 1.23 -30.96 45.06
C LEU A 251 1.03 -31.41 43.61
N THR A 252 0.41 -32.57 43.41
CA THR A 252 0.07 -33.07 42.09
C THR A 252 -1.32 -32.59 41.72
N LEU A 253 -1.42 -31.83 40.61
CA LEU A 253 -2.65 -31.30 40.08
C LEU A 253 -3.26 -32.31 39.12
N LYS A 254 -4.52 -32.65 39.29
CA LYS A 254 -5.27 -33.57 38.43
C LYS A 254 -6.54 -32.88 37.98
N GLU A 255 -6.66 -32.71 36.67
CA GLU A 255 -7.84 -32.15 35.98
C GLU A 255 -8.31 -30.82 36.61
N VAL A 256 -7.37 -29.93 36.94
CA VAL A 256 -7.75 -28.58 37.37
C VAL A 256 -8.28 -27.81 36.15
N ARG A 257 -9.55 -27.40 36.22
CA ARG A 257 -10.28 -26.76 35.14
C ARG A 257 -10.73 -25.38 35.55
N GLY A 258 -10.78 -24.45 34.61
CA GLY A 258 -11.31 -23.11 34.82
C GLY A 258 -11.68 -22.47 33.49
N VAL A 259 -12.38 -21.35 33.55
CA VAL A 259 -12.76 -20.57 32.37
C VAL A 259 -12.06 -19.22 32.41
N ILE A 260 -11.28 -18.93 31.38
CA ILE A 260 -10.55 -17.68 31.17
C ILE A 260 -11.01 -17.12 29.82
N PHE A 261 -11.45 -15.85 29.78
CA PHE A 261 -11.98 -15.22 28.55
C PHE A 261 -13.01 -16.11 27.84
N GLU A 262 -13.98 -16.59 28.62
CA GLU A 262 -15.06 -17.49 28.14
C GLU A 262 -14.58 -18.86 27.61
N THR A 263 -13.31 -19.16 27.77
CA THR A 263 -12.69 -20.38 27.25
C THR A 263 -12.32 -21.33 28.38
N PRO A 264 -12.64 -22.64 28.30
CA PRO A 264 -12.24 -23.62 29.27
C PRO A 264 -10.76 -23.95 29.15
N TRP A 265 -10.05 -24.00 30.27
CA TRP A 265 -8.65 -24.40 30.43
C TRP A 265 -8.54 -25.57 31.37
N THR A 266 -7.61 -26.47 31.06
CA THR A 266 -7.25 -27.55 31.97
C THR A 266 -5.78 -27.49 32.30
N VAL A 267 -5.44 -27.76 33.57
CA VAL A 267 -4.08 -27.77 34.07
C VAL A 267 -3.82 -29.09 34.79
N GLU A 268 -2.76 -29.79 34.40
CA GLU A 268 -2.31 -31.03 34.97
C GLU A 268 -0.80 -30.97 35.26
N GLY A 269 -0.32 -31.68 36.26
CA GLY A 269 1.09 -31.70 36.57
C GLY A 269 1.37 -31.67 38.06
N PHE A 270 2.48 -31.11 38.47
CA PHE A 270 2.84 -31.00 39.87
C PHE A 270 3.56 -29.69 40.20
N VAL A 271 3.44 -29.35 41.51
CA VAL A 271 4.13 -28.21 42.11
C VAL A 271 4.91 -28.71 43.30
N ILE A 272 6.20 -28.53 43.34
CA ILE A 272 7.05 -28.77 44.52
C ILE A 272 7.05 -27.51 45.39
N LEU A 273 6.68 -27.63 46.65
CA LEU A 273 6.43 -26.47 47.51
C LEU A 273 7.68 -25.93 48.23
N GLU A 274 8.67 -26.79 48.52
CA GLU A 274 9.88 -26.41 49.27
C GLU A 274 11.16 -26.98 48.62
N PRO A 275 12.32 -26.34 48.76
CA PRO A 275 12.59 -25.06 49.46
C PRO A 275 12.26 -23.84 48.58
N ARG A 276 12.13 -24.01 47.24
CA ARG A 276 11.68 -23.00 46.29
C ARG A 276 10.57 -23.61 45.47
N PRO A 277 9.41 -22.98 45.41
CA PRO A 277 8.30 -23.52 44.65
C PRO A 277 8.70 -23.67 43.15
N THR A 278 8.62 -24.91 42.65
CA THR A 278 8.86 -25.22 41.25
C THR A 278 7.63 -25.89 40.64
N VAL A 279 7.36 -25.65 39.40
CA VAL A 279 6.23 -26.23 38.64
C VAL A 279 6.71 -27.09 37.50
N ASP A 280 5.95 -28.14 37.22
CA ASP A 280 5.97 -28.88 35.97
C ASP A 280 4.50 -29.18 35.61
N VAL A 281 3.92 -28.33 34.75
CA VAL A 281 2.48 -28.36 34.43
C VAL A 281 2.25 -28.35 32.95
N LEU A 282 1.26 -29.12 32.54
CA LEU A 282 0.67 -29.08 31.21
C LEU A 282 -0.65 -28.30 31.29
N ILE A 283 -0.74 -27.27 30.47
CA ILE A 283 -1.94 -26.44 30.32
C ILE A 283 -2.51 -26.71 28.94
N THR A 284 -3.78 -27.07 28.88
CA THR A 284 -4.48 -27.31 27.60
C THR A 284 -5.75 -26.47 27.51
N SER A 285 -6.03 -25.98 26.30
CA SER A 285 -7.23 -25.18 26.04
C SER A 285 -7.61 -25.22 24.57
N ARG A 286 -8.89 -24.93 24.31
CA ARG A 286 -9.40 -24.71 22.93
C ARG A 286 -10.12 -23.36 22.86
N PRO A 287 -9.35 -22.27 22.88
CA PRO A 287 -9.92 -20.95 22.85
C PRO A 287 -10.61 -20.65 21.53
N ALA A 288 -11.80 -20.02 21.61
CA ALA A 288 -12.33 -19.21 20.54
C ALA A 288 -11.53 -17.90 20.51
N LEU A 289 -11.00 -17.54 19.34
CA LEU A 289 -10.05 -16.43 19.25
C LEU A 289 -10.70 -15.05 19.38
N ALA A 290 -11.99 -14.91 19.03
CA ALA A 290 -12.69 -13.63 19.11
C ALA A 290 -12.83 -13.10 20.55
N PRO A 291 -13.29 -13.88 21.56
CA PRO A 291 -13.32 -13.45 22.96
C PRO A 291 -11.93 -13.21 23.52
N LEU A 292 -10.97 -14.06 23.14
CA LEU A 292 -9.57 -13.90 23.57
C LEU A 292 -8.99 -12.58 23.04
N ALA A 293 -9.20 -12.24 21.76
CA ALA A 293 -8.71 -10.99 21.19
C ALA A 293 -9.38 -9.76 21.81
N ALA A 294 -10.68 -9.85 22.15
CA ALA A 294 -11.40 -8.76 22.80
C ALA A 294 -10.78 -8.36 24.15
N ALA A 295 -10.17 -9.31 24.84
CA ALA A 295 -9.44 -9.07 26.08
C ALA A 295 -8.11 -8.33 25.89
N PHE A 296 -7.57 -8.32 24.66
CA PHE A 296 -6.31 -7.65 24.30
C PHE A 296 -6.56 -6.59 23.22
N PRO A 297 -6.84 -5.33 23.59
CA PRO A 297 -7.22 -4.27 22.64
C PRO A 297 -6.23 -4.07 21.46
N ALA A 298 -4.95 -4.27 21.70
CA ALA A 298 -3.92 -4.18 20.67
C ALA A 298 -4.09 -5.26 19.57
N LEU A 299 -4.40 -6.50 19.97
CA LEU A 299 -4.67 -7.60 19.05
C LEU A 299 -6.01 -7.41 18.33
N HIS A 300 -7.05 -7.00 19.08
CA HIS A 300 -8.39 -6.78 18.52
C HIS A 300 -8.40 -5.67 17.46
N ASN A 301 -7.73 -4.55 17.74
CA ASN A 301 -7.69 -3.43 16.80
C ASN A 301 -6.85 -3.71 15.55
N LEU A 302 -5.79 -4.51 15.67
CA LEU A 302 -4.87 -4.78 14.57
C LEU A 302 -5.31 -5.96 13.70
N TRP A 303 -5.85 -7.04 14.29
CA TRP A 303 -5.98 -8.33 13.60
C TRP A 303 -7.37 -8.96 13.65
N GLN A 304 -8.24 -8.58 14.58
CA GLN A 304 -9.60 -9.13 14.79
C GLN A 304 -9.71 -10.64 14.47
N PRO A 305 -8.96 -11.50 15.19
CA PRO A 305 -8.93 -12.91 14.88
C PRO A 305 -10.28 -13.56 15.25
N THR A 306 -10.76 -14.43 14.39
CA THR A 306 -11.92 -15.30 14.62
C THR A 306 -11.54 -16.74 14.34
N GLY A 307 -12.37 -17.69 14.78
CA GLY A 307 -12.03 -19.11 14.68
C GLY A 307 -11.59 -19.68 16.00
N SER A 308 -10.92 -20.82 15.98
CA SER A 308 -10.47 -21.52 17.19
C SER A 308 -9.03 -22.00 17.05
N ALA A 309 -8.40 -22.18 18.23
CA ALA A 309 -7.08 -22.79 18.30
C ALA A 309 -7.08 -23.90 19.35
N GLU A 310 -6.21 -24.88 19.22
CA GLU A 310 -5.90 -25.85 20.28
C GLU A 310 -4.54 -25.50 20.86
N LEU A 311 -4.51 -25.20 22.16
CA LEU A 311 -3.32 -24.74 22.86
C LEU A 311 -2.86 -25.78 23.86
N ARG A 312 -1.56 -26.10 23.84
CA ARG A 312 -0.87 -26.93 24.82
C ARG A 312 0.37 -26.22 25.31
N ALA A 313 0.42 -25.85 26.58
CA ALA A 313 1.59 -25.22 27.17
C ALA A 313 2.21 -26.14 28.21
N VAL A 314 3.49 -26.41 28.09
CA VAL A 314 4.29 -27.12 29.08
C VAL A 314 5.16 -26.09 29.78
N CYS A 315 4.90 -25.87 31.09
CA CYS A 315 5.62 -24.89 31.88
C CYS A 315 6.42 -25.55 32.98
N ARG A 316 7.72 -25.30 33.03
CA ARG A 316 8.66 -25.88 33.99
C ARG A 316 9.54 -24.81 34.63
N GLY A 317 9.86 -25.01 35.92
CA GLY A 317 10.82 -24.11 36.54
C GLY A 317 10.32 -23.49 37.84
N PRO A 318 11.09 -22.59 38.44
CA PRO A 318 10.74 -21.93 39.69
C PRO A 318 9.64 -20.88 39.50
N LEU A 319 8.69 -20.84 40.44
CA LEU A 319 7.61 -19.82 40.39
C LEU A 319 8.10 -18.41 40.73
N GLN A 320 9.21 -18.27 41.45
CA GLN A 320 9.82 -17.00 41.80
C GLN A 320 11.35 -17.16 41.96
N PRO A 321 12.15 -16.15 41.58
CA PRO A 321 11.76 -14.94 40.84
C PRO A 321 11.56 -15.21 39.34
N SER A 322 10.55 -14.58 38.77
CA SER A 322 10.46 -14.46 37.28
C SER A 322 11.76 -13.82 36.80
N PRO A 323 12.48 -14.34 35.77
CA PRO A 323 11.96 -14.88 34.50
C PRO A 323 12.43 -16.31 34.18
N PHE A 324 12.53 -17.21 35.16
CA PHE A 324 13.09 -18.55 34.94
C PHE A 324 12.05 -19.64 34.66
N LEU A 325 10.80 -19.27 34.41
CA LEU A 325 9.78 -20.23 34.01
C LEU A 325 9.94 -20.54 32.51
N ASP A 326 10.35 -21.77 32.25
CA ASP A 326 10.42 -22.30 30.86
C ASP A 326 9.03 -22.77 30.45
N CYS A 327 8.41 -22.09 29.50
CA CYS A 327 7.11 -22.46 28.93
C CYS A 327 7.22 -22.65 27.43
N LEU A 328 7.00 -23.87 26.98
CA LEU A 328 6.83 -24.18 25.57
C LEU A 328 5.33 -24.25 25.26
N ILE A 329 4.85 -23.38 24.40
CA ILE A 329 3.44 -23.26 24.03
C ILE A 329 3.28 -23.75 22.60
N HIS A 330 2.63 -24.88 22.43
CA HIS A 330 2.20 -25.40 21.13
C HIS A 330 0.76 -24.98 20.85
N THR A 331 0.51 -24.46 19.67
CA THR A 331 -0.83 -23.98 19.26
C THR A 331 -1.18 -24.46 17.86
N ASP A 332 -2.21 -25.27 17.74
CA ASP A 332 -2.79 -25.66 16.46
C ASP A 332 -3.92 -24.72 16.06
N LEU A 333 -3.80 -24.10 14.91
CA LEU A 333 -4.78 -23.16 14.37
C LEU A 333 -5.84 -23.90 13.56
N ASN A 334 -7.10 -23.65 13.85
CA ASN A 334 -8.23 -24.28 13.16
C ASN A 334 -9.18 -23.23 12.55
N ASN A 335 -9.15 -23.14 11.24
CA ASN A 335 -10.03 -22.26 10.45
C ASN A 335 -10.05 -20.82 10.99
N VAL A 336 -8.88 -20.30 11.30
CA VAL A 336 -8.71 -18.94 11.82
C VAL A 336 -8.87 -17.94 10.67
N THR A 337 -9.54 -16.83 10.96
CA THR A 337 -9.64 -15.70 10.05
C THR A 337 -9.10 -14.46 10.73
N LEU A 338 -8.21 -13.74 10.06
CA LEU A 338 -7.67 -12.46 10.49
C LEU A 338 -8.29 -11.36 9.63
N ALA A 339 -8.96 -10.39 10.26
CA ALA A 339 -9.58 -9.26 9.61
C ALA A 339 -9.29 -8.01 10.43
N GLY A 340 -8.35 -7.21 10.05
CA GLY A 340 -7.95 -6.03 10.83
C GLY A 340 -7.68 -4.83 9.95
N THR A 341 -7.52 -3.67 10.58
CA THR A 341 -7.25 -2.39 9.88
C THR A 341 -5.93 -2.37 9.16
N THR A 342 -4.99 -3.25 9.53
CA THR A 342 -3.67 -3.39 8.90
C THR A 342 -3.68 -4.30 7.68
N LEU A 343 -4.74 -5.07 7.50
CA LEU A 343 -4.90 -5.97 6.37
C LEU A 343 -5.93 -5.38 5.39
N PRO A 344 -5.59 -5.22 4.11
CA PRO A 344 -6.52 -4.70 3.10
C PRO A 344 -7.67 -5.67 2.82
N GLN A 345 -7.46 -6.93 3.12
CA GLN A 345 -8.46 -8.00 2.98
C GLN A 345 -8.24 -9.06 4.06
N PRO A 346 -9.31 -9.73 4.52
CA PRO A 346 -9.18 -10.77 5.52
C PRO A 346 -8.41 -11.98 4.98
N ILE A 347 -7.53 -12.53 5.83
CA ILE A 347 -6.90 -13.82 5.59
C ILE A 347 -7.78 -14.88 6.25
N SER A 348 -8.35 -15.77 5.45
CA SER A 348 -9.30 -16.78 5.92
C SER A 348 -8.71 -18.18 5.91
N ARG A 349 -9.37 -19.08 6.65
CA ARG A 349 -9.04 -20.52 6.72
C ARG A 349 -7.58 -20.77 7.09
N ILE A 350 -7.05 -19.98 8.02
CA ILE A 350 -5.69 -20.17 8.52
C ILE A 350 -5.67 -21.44 9.37
N GLY A 351 -4.78 -22.35 9.02
CA GLY A 351 -4.44 -23.57 9.73
C GLY A 351 -2.93 -23.72 9.82
N GLY A 352 -2.47 -24.68 10.59
CA GLY A 352 -1.04 -24.91 10.86
C GLY A 352 -0.75 -24.89 12.35
N SER A 353 0.51 -25.00 12.73
CA SER A 353 0.91 -24.98 14.13
C SER A 353 1.97 -23.94 14.44
N LEU A 354 1.93 -23.47 15.68
CA LEU A 354 2.83 -22.48 16.25
C LEU A 354 3.47 -23.04 17.51
N ASP A 355 4.78 -22.93 17.63
CA ASP A 355 5.51 -23.26 18.86
C ASP A 355 6.16 -21.99 19.41
N TYR A 356 5.77 -21.58 20.61
CA TYR A 356 6.34 -20.41 21.28
C TYR A 356 7.11 -20.83 22.53
N ASP A 357 8.38 -20.53 22.54
CA ASP A 357 9.27 -20.68 23.67
C ASP A 357 9.36 -19.34 24.42
N LEU A 358 8.80 -19.31 25.61
CA LEU A 358 8.73 -18.10 26.44
C LEU A 358 10.12 -17.66 26.94
N LEU A 359 11.01 -18.60 27.18
CA LEU A 359 12.34 -18.31 27.73
C LEU A 359 13.27 -17.68 26.69
N THR A 360 13.26 -18.22 25.50
CA THR A 360 14.10 -17.73 24.38
C THR A 360 13.38 -16.67 23.54
N HIS A 361 12.10 -16.41 23.80
CA HIS A 361 11.24 -15.51 23.01
C HIS A 361 11.17 -15.91 21.52
N ARG A 362 11.10 -17.20 21.26
CA ARG A 362 11.20 -17.80 19.95
C ARG A 362 9.85 -18.36 19.54
N LEU A 363 9.32 -17.91 18.42
CA LEU A 363 8.09 -18.39 17.81
C LEU A 363 8.44 -19.13 16.52
N LEU A 364 8.14 -20.41 16.46
CA LEU A 364 8.24 -21.23 15.26
C LEU A 364 6.87 -21.36 14.62
N LEU A 365 6.83 -21.19 13.32
CA LEU A 365 5.64 -21.38 12.49
C LEU A 365 5.83 -22.66 11.67
N HIS A 366 4.88 -23.56 11.73
CA HIS A 366 4.92 -24.84 10.99
C HIS A 366 3.70 -24.96 10.09
N ASN A 367 3.92 -24.90 8.78
CA ASN A 367 2.88 -25.02 7.75
C ASN A 367 1.67 -24.12 8.02
N VAL A 368 1.93 -22.88 8.42
CA VAL A 368 0.85 -21.91 8.63
C VAL A 368 0.31 -21.51 7.27
N ALA A 369 -0.79 -22.14 6.88
CA ALA A 369 -1.44 -21.94 5.59
C ALA A 369 -2.77 -21.20 5.76
N GLY A 370 -3.03 -20.27 4.88
CA GLY A 370 -4.28 -19.51 4.87
C GLY A 370 -4.72 -19.18 3.45
N ARG A 371 -5.85 -18.51 3.31
CA ARG A 371 -6.34 -18.02 2.03
C ARG A 371 -6.50 -16.52 2.06
N LEU A 372 -5.91 -15.90 1.09
CA LEU A 372 -6.00 -14.48 0.83
C LEU A 372 -6.77 -14.28 -0.48
N ASN A 373 -7.98 -13.75 -0.42
CA ASN A 373 -8.86 -13.64 -1.59
C ASN A 373 -9.04 -14.98 -2.33
N ASP A 374 -9.33 -16.04 -1.58
CA ASP A 374 -9.43 -17.44 -2.02
C ASP A 374 -8.14 -18.07 -2.61
N LYS A 375 -7.04 -17.35 -2.65
CA LYS A 375 -5.74 -17.88 -3.08
C LYS A 375 -4.96 -18.41 -1.87
N PRO A 376 -4.33 -19.58 -1.98
CA PRO A 376 -3.56 -20.17 -0.89
C PRO A 376 -2.23 -19.41 -0.70
N ALA A 377 -1.86 -19.23 0.56
CA ALA A 377 -0.53 -18.77 0.97
C ALA A 377 -0.09 -19.54 2.20
N THR A 378 1.22 -19.83 2.30
CA THR A 378 1.83 -20.52 3.43
C THR A 378 3.00 -19.72 3.96
N VAL A 379 3.19 -19.80 5.26
CA VAL A 379 4.30 -19.20 5.96
C VAL A 379 4.90 -20.22 6.91
N ASP A 380 6.17 -20.45 6.78
CA ASP A 380 6.98 -21.31 7.65
C ASP A 380 8.15 -20.51 8.21
N GLY A 381 8.70 -20.95 9.36
CA GLY A 381 9.94 -20.39 9.86
C GLY A 381 9.90 -19.92 11.30
N GLU A 382 10.70 -18.92 11.60
CA GLU A 382 11.01 -18.50 12.97
C GLU A 382 10.89 -16.99 13.14
N ILE A 383 10.34 -16.59 14.28
CA ILE A 383 10.30 -15.20 14.74
C ILE A 383 10.89 -15.13 16.14
N ILE A 384 11.96 -14.37 16.32
CA ILE A 384 12.50 -14.02 17.63
C ILE A 384 11.84 -12.71 18.06
N THR A 385 11.01 -12.78 19.11
CA THR A 385 10.18 -11.64 19.54
C THR A 385 10.90 -10.69 20.50
N SER A 386 12.12 -11.03 20.97
CA SER A 386 12.98 -10.12 21.72
C SER A 386 13.46 -8.95 20.84
N GLN A 387 13.65 -7.77 21.43
CA GLN A 387 14.15 -6.60 20.71
C GLN A 387 15.65 -6.68 20.43
N PRO A 388 16.10 -6.45 19.19
CA PRO A 388 15.29 -6.21 17.98
C PRO A 388 14.64 -7.49 17.48
N ILE A 389 13.36 -7.42 17.08
CA ILE A 389 12.63 -8.54 16.50
C ILE A 389 13.38 -9.04 15.25
N ARG A 390 13.60 -10.36 15.18
CA ARG A 390 14.23 -11.00 14.02
C ARG A 390 13.28 -11.97 13.37
N LEU A 391 13.27 -11.97 12.06
CA LEU A 391 12.48 -12.88 11.25
C LEU A 391 13.40 -13.83 10.47
N ALA A 392 12.99 -15.07 10.33
CA ALA A 392 13.52 -16.06 9.40
C ALA A 392 12.33 -16.85 8.85
N LEU A 393 11.69 -16.32 7.81
CA LEU A 393 10.41 -16.82 7.28
C LEU A 393 10.53 -17.24 5.83
N ASP A 394 9.96 -18.38 5.51
CA ASP A 394 9.69 -18.86 4.16
C ASP A 394 8.21 -18.60 3.84
N VAL A 395 7.95 -17.76 2.87
CA VAL A 395 6.61 -17.34 2.46
C VAL A 395 6.34 -17.80 1.05
N THR A 396 5.34 -18.65 0.87
CA THR A 396 4.92 -19.11 -0.45
C THR A 396 3.42 -18.92 -0.65
N GLY A 397 3.01 -18.61 -1.87
CA GLY A 397 1.59 -18.49 -2.16
C GLY A 397 1.26 -17.50 -3.27
N THR A 398 -0.02 -17.25 -3.43
CA THR A 398 -0.51 -16.25 -4.39
C THR A 398 -1.13 -15.09 -3.63
N ILE A 399 -0.59 -13.89 -3.85
CA ILE A 399 -1.01 -12.66 -3.17
C ILE A 399 -1.64 -11.72 -4.20
N PRO A 400 -2.78 -11.09 -3.91
CA PRO A 400 -3.30 -10.01 -4.73
C PRO A 400 -2.36 -8.81 -4.69
N LEU A 401 -1.99 -8.29 -5.87
CA LEU A 401 -1.08 -7.14 -5.97
C LEU A 401 -1.63 -5.85 -5.35
N GLU A 402 -2.94 -5.73 -5.23
CA GLU A 402 -3.61 -4.60 -4.58
C GLU A 402 -3.11 -4.40 -3.15
N MET A 403 -2.74 -5.48 -2.48
CA MET A 403 -2.14 -5.43 -1.13
C MET A 403 -0.73 -4.84 -1.13
N ALA A 404 0.04 -5.09 -2.17
CA ALA A 404 1.41 -4.59 -2.26
C ALA A 404 1.47 -3.07 -2.33
N LYS A 405 0.40 -2.40 -2.78
CA LYS A 405 0.32 -0.94 -2.82
C LYS A 405 0.54 -0.30 -1.45
N GLN A 406 0.08 -0.92 -0.37
CA GLN A 406 0.23 -0.38 0.99
C GLN A 406 1.68 -0.44 1.50
N TRP A 407 2.47 -1.34 0.95
CA TRP A 407 3.88 -1.50 1.32
C TRP A 407 4.81 -0.65 0.45
N LEU A 408 4.27 -0.08 -0.65
CA LEU A 408 5.03 0.85 -1.46
C LEU A 408 5.19 2.19 -0.73
N PRO A 409 6.35 2.83 -0.84
CA PRO A 409 6.55 4.16 -0.30
C PRO A 409 5.47 5.12 -0.84
N SER A 410 4.98 6.04 -0.01
CA SER A 410 4.02 7.09 -0.43
C SER A 410 4.54 7.97 -1.58
N THR A 411 5.84 7.87 -1.87
CA THR A 411 6.52 8.54 -2.98
C THR A 411 6.51 7.74 -4.29
N SER A 412 5.93 6.54 -4.29
CA SER A 412 5.89 5.71 -5.49
C SER A 412 4.99 6.33 -6.56
N ALA A 413 5.41 6.20 -7.81
CA ALA A 413 4.61 6.66 -8.96
C ALA A 413 3.48 5.68 -9.32
N VAL A 414 3.31 4.61 -8.55
CA VAL A 414 2.29 3.58 -8.80
C VAL A 414 0.96 4.02 -8.21
N ASP A 415 -0.04 4.16 -9.07
CA ASP A 415 -1.40 4.53 -8.68
C ASP A 415 -2.26 3.30 -8.39
N GLN A 416 -2.21 2.32 -9.28
CA GLN A 416 -3.00 1.11 -9.15
C GLN A 416 -2.16 -0.10 -9.52
N LEU A 417 -2.32 -1.15 -8.71
CA LEU A 417 -1.78 -2.48 -8.96
C LEU A 417 -2.95 -3.46 -8.90
N SER A 418 -3.07 -4.36 -9.86
CA SER A 418 -4.08 -5.41 -9.83
C SER A 418 -3.56 -6.69 -10.47
N GLY A 419 -4.10 -7.81 -9.99
CA GLY A 419 -3.76 -9.14 -10.47
C GLY A 419 -3.08 -10.02 -9.45
N PRO A 420 -2.86 -11.29 -9.76
CA PRO A 420 -2.17 -12.23 -8.88
C PRO A 420 -0.64 -12.09 -8.97
N ALA A 421 0.02 -12.21 -7.82
CA ALA A 421 1.45 -12.39 -7.71
C ALA A 421 1.74 -13.71 -6.98
N VAL A 422 2.45 -14.61 -7.62
CA VAL A 422 2.95 -15.84 -7.00
C VAL A 422 4.26 -15.52 -6.31
N VAL A 423 4.29 -15.67 -5.00
CA VAL A 423 5.46 -15.37 -4.17
C VAL A 423 6.10 -16.65 -3.66
N ASN A 424 7.43 -16.68 -3.65
CA ASN A 424 8.25 -17.67 -2.99
C ASN A 424 9.46 -16.93 -2.43
N LEU A 425 9.34 -16.51 -1.16
CA LEU A 425 10.26 -15.59 -0.52
C LEU A 425 10.80 -16.15 0.78
N GLN A 426 12.08 -15.97 1.00
CA GLN A 426 12.76 -16.13 2.28
C GLN A 426 13.05 -14.75 2.83
N ILE A 427 12.45 -14.43 3.99
CA ILE A 427 12.58 -13.14 4.64
C ILE A 427 13.44 -13.32 5.88
N ASN A 428 14.60 -12.72 5.91
CA ASN A 428 15.58 -12.88 6.99
C ASN A 428 16.08 -11.53 7.51
N GLY A 429 16.30 -11.44 8.82
CA GLY A 429 16.99 -10.30 9.43
C GLY A 429 16.23 -9.63 10.57
N PRO A 430 16.84 -8.62 11.18
CA PRO A 430 16.21 -7.82 12.22
C PRO A 430 15.29 -6.76 11.60
N MET A 431 14.15 -6.48 12.24
CA MET A 431 13.37 -5.30 11.90
C MET A 431 14.11 -4.03 12.41
N PRO A 432 14.23 -2.96 11.60
CA PRO A 432 13.64 -2.72 10.28
C PRO A 432 14.51 -3.15 9.08
N ALA A 433 15.65 -3.85 9.30
CA ALA A 433 16.62 -4.18 8.24
C ALA A 433 16.40 -5.60 7.68
N LEU A 434 15.18 -5.89 7.23
CA LEU A 434 14.82 -7.17 6.63
C LEU A 434 15.44 -7.34 5.24
N ARG A 435 15.86 -8.57 4.93
CA ARG A 435 16.32 -8.98 3.61
C ARG A 435 15.39 -10.05 3.09
N ALA A 436 14.92 -9.86 1.87
CA ALA A 436 14.13 -10.86 1.16
C ALA A 436 14.96 -11.50 0.03
N THR A 437 14.91 -12.81 -0.07
CA THR A 437 15.46 -13.57 -1.19
C THR A 437 14.38 -14.48 -1.74
N GLY A 438 14.45 -14.81 -3.04
CA GLY A 438 13.44 -15.65 -3.66
C GLY A 438 12.85 -15.06 -4.93
N SER A 439 11.60 -15.35 -5.22
CA SER A 439 10.95 -14.92 -6.45
C SER A 439 9.52 -14.41 -6.22
N VAL A 440 9.16 -13.42 -7.02
CA VAL A 440 7.78 -12.92 -7.15
C VAL A 440 7.43 -12.99 -8.63
N ALA A 441 6.51 -13.87 -9.00
CA ALA A 441 6.04 -14.02 -10.38
C ALA A 441 4.68 -13.34 -10.56
N LEU A 442 4.55 -12.55 -11.61
CA LEU A 442 3.30 -11.89 -12.01
C LEU A 442 2.65 -12.67 -13.14
N GLU A 443 1.33 -12.83 -13.09
CA GLU A 443 0.55 -13.53 -14.10
C GLU A 443 -0.59 -12.65 -14.60
N GLY A 444 -0.35 -11.89 -15.69
CA GLY A 444 -1.35 -11.02 -16.29
C GLY A 444 -1.73 -9.80 -15.43
N ALA A 445 -0.78 -9.29 -14.67
CA ALA A 445 -1.01 -8.14 -13.80
C ALA A 445 -1.20 -6.83 -14.60
N THR A 446 -1.90 -5.86 -14.00
CA THR A 446 -2.04 -4.50 -14.52
C THR A 446 -1.41 -3.51 -13.54
N ILE A 447 -0.60 -2.59 -14.07
CA ILE A 447 0.10 -1.57 -13.29
C ILE A 447 -0.19 -0.20 -13.89
N HIS A 448 -0.78 0.71 -13.10
CA HIS A 448 -0.97 2.10 -13.51
C HIS A 448 0.04 2.99 -12.82
N LEU A 449 0.71 3.82 -13.62
CA LEU A 449 1.65 4.83 -13.13
C LEU A 449 1.05 6.24 -13.28
N THR A 450 1.30 7.11 -12.31
CA THR A 450 0.80 8.50 -12.31
C THR A 450 1.74 9.47 -13.02
N SER A 451 3.04 9.22 -12.95
CA SER A 451 4.04 10.11 -13.53
C SER A 451 5.26 9.32 -14.05
N PRO A 452 5.39 9.18 -15.36
CA PRO A 452 4.42 9.53 -16.42
C PRO A 452 3.14 8.69 -16.33
N LYS A 453 2.02 9.20 -16.84
CA LYS A 453 0.77 8.42 -16.94
C LYS A 453 0.97 7.27 -17.92
N LEU A 454 1.19 6.08 -17.39
CA LEU A 454 1.39 4.86 -18.18
C LEU A 454 0.51 3.75 -17.61
N GLN A 455 -0.09 3.00 -18.50
CA GLN A 455 -0.80 1.76 -18.18
C GLN A 455 -0.03 0.59 -18.78
N LEU A 456 0.37 -0.33 -17.92
CA LEU A 456 1.05 -1.56 -18.27
C LEU A 456 0.09 -2.72 -18.03
N ASP A 457 -0.31 -3.39 -19.10
CA ASP A 457 -1.28 -4.48 -19.05
C ASP A 457 -0.60 -5.82 -19.32
N GLN A 458 -1.26 -6.90 -18.86
CA GLN A 458 -0.81 -8.27 -19.07
C GLN A 458 0.64 -8.51 -18.62
N VAL A 459 1.06 -7.85 -17.54
CA VAL A 459 2.40 -7.98 -17.01
C VAL A 459 2.62 -9.40 -16.51
N THR A 460 3.52 -10.13 -17.17
CA THR A 460 3.82 -11.54 -16.88
C THR A 460 5.32 -11.76 -16.83
N GLY A 461 5.81 -12.42 -15.77
CA GLY A 461 7.22 -12.67 -15.55
C GLY A 461 7.59 -12.74 -14.09
N ALA A 462 8.87 -12.88 -13.78
CA ALA A 462 9.35 -13.04 -12.42
C ALA A 462 10.39 -11.98 -12.05
N PHE A 463 10.31 -11.55 -10.80
CA PHE A 463 11.34 -10.79 -10.09
C PHE A 463 12.08 -11.74 -9.17
N LEU A 464 13.40 -11.82 -9.29
CA LEU A 464 14.27 -12.59 -8.41
C LEU A 464 14.93 -11.65 -7.40
N LEU A 465 14.62 -11.84 -6.14
CA LEU A 465 15.20 -11.09 -5.03
C LEU A 465 16.44 -11.83 -4.54
N LYS A 466 17.60 -11.20 -4.57
CA LYS A 466 18.89 -11.73 -4.11
C LYS A 466 19.49 -10.80 -3.05
N GLY A 467 18.84 -10.74 -1.89
CA GLY A 467 19.21 -9.82 -0.82
C GLY A 467 18.98 -8.35 -1.22
N ASN A 468 20.06 -7.66 -1.58
CA ASN A 468 19.96 -6.24 -2.00
C ASN A 468 19.80 -6.07 -3.52
N THR A 469 19.67 -7.15 -4.28
CA THR A 469 19.54 -7.09 -5.74
C THR A 469 18.21 -7.69 -6.15
N VAL A 470 17.48 -6.98 -6.99
CA VAL A 470 16.29 -7.47 -7.69
C VAL A 470 16.69 -7.70 -9.14
N GLU A 471 16.54 -8.90 -9.62
CA GLU A 471 16.80 -9.29 -11.00
C GLU A 471 15.47 -9.59 -11.70
N VAL A 472 15.31 -9.07 -12.90
CA VAL A 472 14.18 -9.33 -13.79
C VAL A 472 14.72 -10.05 -15.01
N PRO A 473 14.73 -11.40 -15.03
CA PRO A 473 15.26 -12.17 -16.15
C PRO A 473 14.47 -11.92 -17.43
N ARG A 474 13.16 -11.87 -17.30
CA ARG A 474 12.25 -11.54 -18.39
C ARG A 474 10.89 -11.14 -17.84
N LEU A 475 10.40 -9.99 -18.24
CA LEU A 475 9.05 -9.51 -17.98
C LEU A 475 8.40 -9.16 -19.32
N SER A 476 7.27 -9.78 -19.63
CA SER A 476 6.47 -9.49 -20.80
C SER A 476 5.26 -8.65 -20.38
N LEU A 477 4.95 -7.62 -21.14
CA LEU A 477 3.84 -6.71 -20.85
C LEU A 477 3.31 -6.05 -22.13
N THR A 478 2.17 -5.43 -22.07
CA THR A 478 1.65 -4.59 -23.16
C THR A 478 1.52 -3.15 -22.66
N MET A 479 1.89 -2.21 -23.51
CA MET A 479 1.73 -0.78 -23.29
C MET A 479 1.17 -0.15 -24.57
N ASN A 480 0.05 0.57 -24.45
CA ASN A 480 -0.65 1.13 -25.59
C ASN A 480 -0.92 0.07 -26.68
N GLN A 481 -1.31 -1.14 -26.29
CA GLN A 481 -1.57 -2.30 -27.15
C GLN A 481 -0.33 -2.86 -27.87
N GLN A 482 0.87 -2.38 -27.55
CA GLN A 482 2.11 -2.92 -28.09
C GLN A 482 2.80 -3.84 -27.10
N PRO A 483 3.27 -5.02 -27.54
CA PRO A 483 3.98 -5.93 -26.67
C PRO A 483 5.39 -5.41 -26.38
N LEU A 484 5.78 -5.49 -25.12
CA LEU A 484 7.11 -5.15 -24.62
C LEU A 484 7.69 -6.31 -23.84
N THR A 485 8.99 -6.44 -23.90
CA THR A 485 9.74 -7.36 -23.04
C THR A 485 10.80 -6.56 -22.30
N LEU A 486 10.89 -6.72 -20.99
CA LEU A 486 11.86 -6.06 -20.15
C LEU A 486 12.74 -7.09 -19.45
N THR A 487 14.03 -6.83 -19.42
CA THR A 487 15.00 -7.50 -18.52
C THR A 487 15.78 -6.46 -17.77
N GLY A 488 16.30 -6.81 -16.60
CA GLY A 488 17.11 -5.85 -15.87
C GLY A 488 17.49 -6.28 -14.48
N THR A 489 18.23 -5.41 -13.81
CA THR A 489 18.64 -5.57 -12.43
C THR A 489 18.50 -4.25 -11.68
N ALA A 490 18.11 -4.33 -10.42
CA ALA A 490 18.07 -3.20 -9.51
C ALA A 490 18.87 -3.55 -8.25
N GLU A 491 19.89 -2.79 -7.93
CA GLU A 491 20.61 -2.88 -6.67
C GLU A 491 19.95 -1.94 -5.65
N LEU A 492 19.39 -2.51 -4.59
CA LEU A 492 18.69 -1.78 -3.52
C LEU A 492 19.71 -1.24 -2.49
N LEU A 493 20.47 -0.25 -2.93
CA LEU A 493 21.39 0.53 -2.10
C LEU A 493 20.66 1.75 -1.52
N GLU A 494 21.36 2.58 -0.75
CA GLU A 494 20.84 3.89 -0.31
C GLU A 494 20.32 4.72 -1.52
N PHE A 495 21.05 4.63 -2.65
CA PHE A 495 20.62 5.13 -3.96
C PHE A 495 20.52 3.95 -4.93
N PRO A 496 19.32 3.37 -5.11
CA PRO A 496 19.15 2.22 -5.98
C PRO A 496 19.72 2.45 -7.38
N ARG A 497 20.53 1.51 -7.85
CA ARG A 497 21.05 1.49 -9.20
C ARG A 497 20.21 0.53 -10.04
N ILE A 498 19.74 1.01 -11.18
CA ILE A 498 18.90 0.22 -12.10
C ILE A 498 19.63 0.10 -13.42
N THR A 499 19.65 -1.11 -13.95
CA THR A 499 20.00 -1.39 -15.34
C THR A 499 18.86 -2.21 -15.94
N ALA A 500 18.33 -1.77 -17.06
CA ALA A 500 17.22 -2.46 -17.71
C ALA A 500 17.35 -2.36 -19.23
N THR A 501 16.85 -3.37 -19.92
CA THR A 501 16.68 -3.34 -21.38
C THR A 501 15.23 -3.66 -21.69
N VAL A 502 14.59 -2.77 -22.40
CA VAL A 502 13.21 -2.89 -22.86
C VAL A 502 13.25 -3.16 -24.36
N TRP A 503 12.73 -4.30 -24.77
CA TRP A 503 12.53 -4.63 -26.18
C TRP A 503 11.08 -4.37 -26.59
N PHE A 504 10.92 -3.79 -27.75
CA PHE A 504 9.64 -3.59 -28.41
C PHE A 504 9.77 -4.00 -29.88
N PRO A 505 8.68 -4.18 -30.65
CA PRO A 505 8.73 -4.76 -32.00
C PRO A 505 9.71 -4.10 -32.96
N THR A 506 9.98 -2.82 -32.78
CA THR A 506 10.81 -2.02 -33.66
C THR A 506 12.22 -1.77 -33.13
N GLY A 507 12.53 -2.15 -31.86
CA GLY A 507 13.86 -1.89 -31.29
C GLY A 507 14.01 -2.18 -29.82
N GLN A 508 14.98 -1.54 -29.21
CA GLN A 508 15.29 -1.69 -27.79
C GLN A 508 15.67 -0.36 -27.14
N LEU A 509 15.35 -0.25 -25.86
CA LEU A 509 15.76 0.85 -24.98
C LEU A 509 16.62 0.27 -23.83
N GLU A 510 17.89 0.59 -23.81
CA GLU A 510 18.81 0.30 -22.73
C GLU A 510 18.75 1.44 -21.72
N LEU A 511 18.49 1.14 -20.46
CA LEU A 511 18.39 2.08 -19.38
C LEU A 511 19.45 1.77 -18.33
N ALA A 512 20.21 2.76 -17.90
CA ALA A 512 21.11 2.65 -16.77
C ALA A 512 21.04 3.93 -15.94
N GLY A 513 20.81 3.81 -14.64
CA GLY A 513 20.67 4.98 -13.79
C GLY A 513 20.60 4.67 -12.30
N ARG A 514 20.49 5.73 -11.52
CA ARG A 514 20.42 5.69 -10.05
C ARG A 514 19.23 6.50 -9.56
N ILE A 515 18.51 5.97 -8.58
CA ILE A 515 17.37 6.65 -7.98
C ILE A 515 17.80 7.28 -6.66
N ALA A 516 17.76 8.60 -6.59
CA ALA A 516 17.91 9.35 -5.35
C ALA A 516 16.54 9.86 -4.86
N PRO A 517 16.40 10.27 -3.61
CA PRO A 517 15.11 10.71 -3.05
C PRO A 517 14.43 11.85 -3.82
N ARG A 518 15.22 12.74 -4.40
CA ARG A 518 14.73 13.93 -5.13
C ARG A 518 14.97 13.89 -6.64
N GLU A 519 15.83 13.01 -7.13
CA GLU A 519 16.30 12.96 -8.51
C GLU A 519 16.50 11.53 -8.98
N VAL A 520 16.35 11.30 -10.28
CA VAL A 520 16.77 10.07 -10.97
C VAL A 520 17.93 10.45 -11.89
N PHE A 521 19.07 9.85 -11.66
CA PHE A 521 20.24 10.02 -12.54
C PHE A 521 20.16 9.02 -13.68
N ILE A 522 20.28 9.49 -14.89
CA ILE A 522 20.41 8.69 -16.09
C ILE A 522 21.89 8.68 -16.45
N ASP A 523 22.57 7.59 -16.12
CA ASP A 523 24.03 7.49 -16.32
C ASP A 523 24.36 7.23 -17.79
N GLN A 524 23.75 6.19 -18.36
CA GLN A 524 23.81 5.86 -19.79
C GLN A 524 22.55 5.13 -20.20
N SER A 525 21.74 5.77 -20.99
CA SER A 525 20.57 5.11 -21.62
C SER A 525 20.68 5.24 -23.11
N ARG A 526 20.24 4.24 -23.85
CA ARG A 526 20.39 4.20 -25.31
C ARG A 526 19.15 3.63 -25.96
N LEU A 527 18.55 4.40 -26.83
CA LEU A 527 17.48 3.95 -27.70
C LEU A 527 18.08 3.47 -29.03
N LYS A 528 17.82 2.22 -29.40
CA LYS A 528 18.26 1.63 -30.67
C LYS A 528 17.04 1.11 -31.44
N LEU A 529 16.85 1.61 -32.63
CA LEU A 529 15.93 1.08 -33.62
C LEU A 529 16.76 0.61 -34.83
N ALA A 530 16.14 0.39 -35.99
CA ALA A 530 16.88 -0.07 -37.14
C ALA A 530 17.98 0.91 -37.57
N GLN A 531 17.65 2.23 -37.67
CA GLN A 531 18.60 3.29 -38.02
C GLN A 531 18.76 4.35 -36.93
N THR A 532 17.85 4.36 -35.92
CA THR A 532 17.93 5.28 -34.79
C THR A 532 18.86 4.73 -33.71
N ASN A 533 19.78 5.57 -33.25
CA ASN A 533 20.69 5.28 -32.14
C ASN A 533 20.91 6.55 -31.34
N VAL A 534 20.14 6.73 -30.27
CA VAL A 534 20.16 7.92 -29.42
C VAL A 534 20.64 7.57 -28.02
N GLN A 535 21.61 8.31 -27.55
CA GLN A 535 22.07 8.26 -26.15
C GLN A 535 21.34 9.32 -25.34
N LEU A 536 20.84 8.91 -24.17
CA LEU A 536 20.19 9.74 -23.17
C LEU A 536 21.02 9.75 -21.91
N THR A 537 21.35 10.94 -21.41
CA THR A 537 22.07 11.13 -20.15
C THR A 537 21.51 12.31 -19.38
N GLY A 538 21.71 12.34 -18.05
CA GLY A 538 21.28 13.49 -17.27
C GLY A 538 20.65 13.13 -15.92
N ARG A 539 19.78 14.01 -15.45
CA ARG A 539 19.03 13.85 -14.21
C ARG A 539 17.57 14.28 -14.38
N ILE A 540 16.67 13.55 -13.76
CA ILE A 540 15.23 13.85 -13.75
C ILE A 540 14.84 14.16 -12.31
N GLY A 541 14.34 15.37 -12.06
CA GLY A 541 13.78 15.78 -10.77
C GLY A 541 12.49 15.01 -10.48
N ARG A 542 12.36 14.48 -9.27
CA ARG A 542 11.16 13.82 -8.77
C ARG A 542 10.33 14.87 -8.02
N ARG A 543 9.08 15.07 -8.44
CA ARG A 543 8.17 16.09 -7.92
C ARG A 543 8.80 17.49 -8.02
N ASP A 544 8.20 18.48 -8.43
CA ASP A 544 8.58 19.90 -8.64
C ASP A 544 9.77 20.48 -7.84
N ALA A 545 10.53 19.64 -7.15
CA ALA A 545 11.57 20.03 -6.20
C ALA A 545 12.94 20.33 -6.83
N ALA A 546 13.22 19.81 -8.03
CA ALA A 546 14.47 20.11 -8.73
C ALA A 546 14.26 20.10 -10.25
N PRO A 547 14.85 21.03 -11.00
CA PRO A 547 14.79 20.99 -12.46
C PRO A 547 15.53 19.76 -12.98
N SER A 548 14.91 19.07 -13.92
CA SER A 548 15.54 17.99 -14.69
C SER A 548 16.54 18.58 -15.68
N GLU A 549 17.64 17.88 -15.90
CA GLU A 549 18.62 18.19 -16.95
C GLU A 549 18.85 16.93 -17.78
N ILE A 550 18.44 16.95 -19.03
CA ILE A 550 18.46 15.78 -19.91
C ILE A 550 19.22 16.17 -21.19
N THR A 551 20.11 15.31 -21.63
CA THR A 551 20.86 15.45 -22.88
C THR A 551 20.56 14.25 -23.75
N LEU A 552 20.14 14.51 -25.00
CA LEU A 552 19.92 13.52 -26.05
C LEU A 552 20.91 13.76 -27.17
N LYS A 553 21.67 12.74 -27.56
CA LYS A 553 22.64 12.80 -28.65
C LYS A 553 22.60 11.53 -29.49
N GLY A 554 22.66 11.67 -30.78
CA GLY A 554 22.77 10.55 -31.70
C GLY A 554 21.98 10.70 -32.98
N LEU A 555 21.85 9.60 -33.68
CA LEU A 555 21.16 9.54 -34.96
C LEU A 555 19.70 9.11 -34.76
N VAL A 556 18.78 9.79 -35.40
CA VAL A 556 17.35 9.53 -35.42
C VAL A 556 16.85 9.41 -36.85
N GLU A 557 16.32 8.27 -37.20
CA GLU A 557 15.49 8.14 -38.40
C GLU A 557 14.08 8.61 -38.06
N LEU A 558 13.65 9.68 -38.70
CA LEU A 558 12.42 10.38 -38.37
C LEU A 558 11.15 9.53 -38.54
N SER A 559 11.13 8.60 -39.48
CA SER A 559 10.01 7.67 -39.71
C SER A 559 9.86 6.65 -38.55
N GLU A 560 10.95 6.32 -37.89
CA GLU A 560 10.97 5.39 -36.76
C GLU A 560 10.41 5.99 -35.46
N LEU A 561 10.33 7.32 -35.33
CA LEU A 561 9.78 7.99 -34.18
C LEU A 561 8.32 7.61 -33.90
N SER A 562 7.55 7.36 -34.94
CA SER A 562 6.15 6.93 -34.81
C SER A 562 5.98 5.51 -34.30
N ALA A 563 7.03 4.71 -34.35
CA ALA A 563 7.04 3.32 -33.89
C ALA A 563 7.43 3.16 -32.40
N ILE A 564 7.79 4.26 -31.74
CA ILE A 564 8.16 4.24 -30.32
C ILE A 564 6.88 4.25 -29.46
N PRO A 565 6.63 3.21 -28.63
CA PRO A 565 5.34 3.01 -27.93
C PRO A 565 4.92 4.13 -26.98
N PHE A 566 5.89 4.89 -26.45
CA PHE A 566 5.67 5.97 -25.49
C PHE A 566 5.72 7.37 -26.08
N LEU A 567 5.98 7.50 -27.42
CA LEU A 567 5.99 8.75 -28.17
C LEU A 567 4.82 8.77 -29.15
N SER A 568 3.68 9.34 -28.77
CA SER A 568 2.56 9.55 -29.68
C SER A 568 2.52 11.02 -30.10
N TRP A 569 3.03 11.31 -31.29
CA TRP A 569 2.92 12.62 -31.93
C TRP A 569 2.12 12.54 -33.20
N PRO A 570 0.77 12.63 -33.13
CA PRO A 570 -0.09 12.51 -34.31
C PRO A 570 0.26 13.51 -35.42
N SER A 571 0.75 14.70 -35.06
CA SER A 571 1.17 15.73 -36.02
C SER A 571 2.39 15.32 -36.83
N LEU A 572 3.33 14.54 -36.29
CA LEU A 572 4.50 14.07 -37.04
C LEU A 572 4.11 13.06 -38.14
N GLN A 573 3.12 12.22 -37.90
CA GLN A 573 2.61 11.27 -38.88
C GLN A 573 1.99 11.98 -40.08
N ALA A 574 1.29 13.10 -39.85
CA ALA A 574 0.69 13.89 -40.93
C ALA A 574 1.72 14.50 -41.89
N TRP A 575 2.95 14.72 -41.42
CA TRP A 575 4.03 15.29 -42.23
C TRP A 575 4.84 14.24 -43.00
N ASN A 576 4.64 12.95 -42.75
CA ASN A 576 5.36 11.84 -43.41
C ASN A 576 6.87 12.10 -43.49
N LEU A 577 7.46 12.47 -42.34
CA LEU A 577 8.90 12.78 -42.24
C LEU A 577 9.72 11.50 -42.35
N ARG A 578 10.77 11.51 -43.16
CA ARG A 578 11.72 10.40 -43.33
C ARG A 578 13.13 10.96 -43.45
N GLY A 579 14.11 10.16 -43.04
CA GLY A 579 15.53 10.49 -43.14
C GLY A 579 16.23 10.56 -41.83
N VAL A 580 17.53 10.34 -41.83
CA VAL A 580 18.40 10.29 -40.66
C VAL A 580 18.83 11.68 -40.26
N THR A 581 18.63 12.00 -38.99
CA THR A 581 19.00 13.30 -38.43
C THR A 581 19.94 13.06 -37.25
N ASP A 582 21.07 13.74 -37.22
CA ASP A 582 21.96 13.85 -36.04
C ASP A 582 21.39 14.90 -35.09
N ILE A 583 21.12 14.48 -33.83
CA ILE A 583 20.52 15.33 -32.81
C ILE A 583 21.52 15.58 -31.66
N ASP A 584 21.58 16.80 -31.16
CA ASP A 584 22.21 17.18 -29.89
C ASP A 584 21.28 18.15 -29.17
N LEU A 585 20.48 17.61 -28.25
CA LEU A 585 19.44 18.33 -27.53
C LEU A 585 19.73 18.32 -26.03
N ARG A 586 19.55 19.45 -25.38
CA ARG A 586 19.64 19.60 -23.92
C ARG A 586 18.38 20.24 -23.41
N TYR A 587 17.74 19.57 -22.47
CA TYR A 587 16.55 20.05 -21.78
C TYR A 587 16.86 20.33 -20.30
N ARG A 588 16.35 21.46 -19.80
CA ARG A 588 16.39 21.84 -18.39
C ARG A 588 15.03 22.35 -17.95
N GLY A 589 14.39 21.66 -17.01
CA GLY A 589 13.05 22.03 -16.55
C GLY A 589 12.31 20.91 -15.86
N SER A 590 11.03 21.12 -15.60
CA SER A 590 10.16 20.07 -15.06
C SER A 590 9.69 19.13 -16.17
N VAL A 591 9.92 17.82 -16.03
CA VAL A 591 9.41 16.82 -17.00
C VAL A 591 7.89 16.77 -17.02
N ALA A 592 7.23 17.05 -15.90
CA ALA A 592 5.77 17.08 -15.80
C ALA A 592 5.16 18.30 -16.54
N ARG A 593 5.91 19.39 -16.65
CA ARG A 593 5.55 20.64 -17.32
C ARG A 593 6.63 21.03 -18.31
N TRP A 594 6.96 20.11 -19.18
CA TRP A 594 8.10 20.26 -20.06
C TRP A 594 7.96 21.40 -21.07
N GLY A 595 6.74 21.87 -21.35
CA GLY A 595 6.49 23.10 -22.11
C GLY A 595 6.97 24.39 -21.44
N GLU A 596 7.27 24.35 -20.11
CA GLU A 596 7.76 25.51 -19.36
C GLU A 596 9.30 25.50 -19.16
N GLY A 597 9.98 24.45 -19.63
CA GLY A 597 11.42 24.28 -19.48
C GLY A 597 12.25 25.03 -20.54
N GLU A 598 13.55 24.88 -20.42
CA GLU A 598 14.55 25.36 -21.41
C GLU A 598 14.99 24.16 -22.26
N LEU A 599 14.77 24.18 -23.54
CA LEU A 599 15.30 23.21 -24.51
C LEU A 599 16.24 23.92 -25.46
N ASN A 600 17.46 23.45 -25.52
CA ASN A 600 18.47 23.99 -26.44
C ASN A 600 19.11 22.85 -27.22
N GLY A 601 19.30 23.06 -28.51
CA GLY A 601 19.98 22.06 -29.30
C GLY A 601 19.98 22.31 -30.79
N ARG A 602 20.44 21.29 -31.48
CA ARG A 602 20.53 21.34 -32.94
C ARG A 602 20.20 19.98 -33.56
N LEU A 603 19.64 20.05 -34.75
CA LEU A 603 19.45 18.92 -35.64
C LEU A 603 20.30 19.15 -36.89
N ARG A 604 20.92 18.10 -37.39
CA ARG A 604 21.65 18.10 -38.66
C ARG A 604 21.22 16.89 -39.46
N ALA A 605 20.89 17.10 -40.68
CA ALA A 605 20.59 16.01 -41.60
C ALA A 605 21.20 16.27 -42.98
N GLU A 606 21.79 15.26 -43.56
CA GLU A 606 22.24 15.36 -44.96
C GLU A 606 21.05 15.46 -45.91
N SER A 607 20.02 14.64 -45.68
CA SER A 607 18.78 14.66 -46.44
C SER A 607 17.63 14.14 -45.59
N ILE A 608 16.53 14.89 -45.53
CA ILE A 608 15.26 14.45 -45.00
C ILE A 608 14.17 14.64 -46.09
N GLN A 609 13.12 13.85 -45.99
CA GLN A 609 11.92 13.99 -46.79
C GLN A 609 10.80 14.57 -45.94
N LEU A 610 10.27 15.69 -46.38
CA LEU A 610 9.06 16.32 -45.87
C LEU A 610 7.93 16.07 -46.85
N LYS A 611 7.04 15.09 -46.56
CA LYS A 611 6.14 14.51 -47.54
C LYS A 611 6.95 13.97 -48.75
N ASP A 612 6.81 14.60 -49.90
CA ASP A 612 7.50 14.21 -51.15
C ASP A 612 8.68 15.15 -51.51
N ILE A 613 8.96 16.13 -50.66
CA ILE A 613 10.00 17.15 -50.90
C ILE A 613 11.24 16.81 -50.09
N PRO A 614 12.38 16.52 -50.72
CA PRO A 614 13.64 16.38 -50.05
C PRO A 614 14.15 17.75 -49.61
N VAL A 615 14.63 17.78 -48.39
CA VAL A 615 15.33 18.89 -47.76
C VAL A 615 16.73 18.41 -47.46
N GLU A 616 17.73 18.98 -48.14
CA GLU A 616 19.12 18.58 -48.07
C GLU A 616 19.92 19.55 -47.19
N GLN A 617 21.04 19.08 -46.61
CA GLN A 617 21.96 19.88 -45.79
C GLN A 617 21.24 20.66 -44.68
N LEU A 618 20.22 20.07 -44.08
CA LEU A 618 19.43 20.71 -43.03
C LEU A 618 20.28 20.92 -41.76
N ILE A 619 20.34 22.17 -41.31
CA ILE A 619 20.77 22.54 -39.96
C ILE A 619 19.58 23.23 -39.31
N CYS A 620 19.10 22.72 -38.19
CA CYS A 620 18.05 23.34 -37.41
C CYS A 620 18.53 23.54 -35.98
N GLN A 621 18.36 24.72 -35.45
CA GLN A 621 18.61 25.10 -34.06
C GLN A 621 17.26 25.14 -33.34
N ILE A 622 17.20 24.53 -32.18
CA ILE A 622 15.99 24.46 -31.35
C ILE A 622 16.32 25.19 -30.06
N GLU A 623 15.52 26.18 -29.73
CA GLU A 623 15.59 26.93 -28.49
C GLU A 623 14.19 27.03 -27.89
N GLN A 624 14.00 26.54 -26.67
CA GLN A 624 12.77 26.76 -25.92
C GLN A 624 13.13 27.46 -24.62
N SER A 625 12.40 28.50 -24.27
CA SER A 625 12.53 29.22 -23.02
C SER A 625 11.14 29.54 -22.49
N GLY A 626 10.77 28.89 -21.41
CA GLY A 626 9.44 28.99 -20.84
C GLY A 626 8.38 28.50 -21.84
N ASP A 627 7.41 29.37 -22.15
CA ASP A 627 6.29 29.09 -23.05
C ASP A 627 6.62 29.28 -24.55
N THR A 628 7.84 29.65 -24.88
CA THR A 628 8.21 29.97 -26.26
C THR A 628 9.21 28.96 -26.80
N LEU A 629 8.83 28.28 -27.91
CA LEU A 629 9.68 27.41 -28.70
C LEU A 629 10.11 28.15 -29.97
N ARG A 630 11.41 28.26 -30.21
CA ARG A 630 12.04 28.84 -31.42
C ARG A 630 12.76 27.74 -32.16
N LEU A 631 12.41 27.56 -33.42
CA LEU A 631 13.12 26.72 -34.38
C LEU A 631 13.76 27.63 -35.44
N ARG A 632 15.07 27.59 -35.55
CA ARG A 632 15.81 28.36 -36.56
C ARG A 632 16.51 27.42 -37.51
N VAL A 633 16.25 27.58 -38.78
CA VAL A 633 16.93 26.89 -39.86
C VAL A 633 17.86 27.87 -40.58
N PRO A 634 19.12 27.98 -40.13
CA PRO A 634 20.06 28.91 -40.81
C PRO A 634 20.47 28.43 -42.20
N GLN A 635 20.31 27.15 -42.48
CA GLN A 635 20.67 26.56 -43.77
C GLN A 635 19.87 25.26 -43.99
N ALA A 636 19.30 25.21 -45.18
CA ALA A 636 18.79 23.97 -45.79
C ALA A 636 18.78 24.19 -47.32
N LEU A 637 18.77 23.11 -48.08
CA LEU A 637 18.57 23.14 -49.55
C LEU A 637 17.24 22.46 -49.86
N VAL A 638 16.43 23.11 -50.64
CA VAL A 638 15.15 22.60 -51.20
C VAL A 638 15.18 22.76 -52.71
N ALA A 639 15.16 21.66 -53.44
CA ALA A 639 15.29 21.67 -54.91
C ALA A 639 16.47 22.58 -55.38
N ASP A 640 17.65 22.38 -54.79
CA ASP A 640 18.89 23.11 -55.01
C ASP A 640 18.82 24.59 -54.62
N GLY A 641 17.70 25.10 -54.12
CA GLY A 641 17.54 26.45 -53.61
C GLY A 641 17.87 26.51 -52.11
N LYS A 642 18.44 27.63 -51.66
CA LYS A 642 18.78 27.89 -50.28
C LYS A 642 17.51 28.28 -49.51
N PHE A 643 17.19 27.52 -48.47
CA PHE A 643 16.11 27.80 -47.52
C PHE A 643 16.70 28.31 -46.21
N ILE A 644 16.14 29.39 -45.71
CA ILE A 644 16.40 29.93 -44.37
C ILE A 644 15.04 30.13 -43.68
N GLY A 645 14.89 29.71 -42.46
CA GLY A 645 13.60 29.85 -41.79
C GLY A 645 13.72 30.00 -40.26
N GLU A 646 12.70 30.62 -39.70
CA GLU A 646 12.53 30.74 -38.26
C GLU A 646 11.06 30.55 -37.93
N LEU A 647 10.78 29.70 -36.96
CA LEU A 647 9.45 29.44 -36.40
C LEU A 647 9.51 29.69 -34.90
N ASN A 648 8.68 30.63 -34.46
CA ASN A 648 8.48 30.89 -33.01
C ASN A 648 7.07 30.45 -32.66
N ILE A 649 6.94 29.54 -31.67
CA ILE A 649 5.64 29.08 -31.17
C ILE A 649 5.54 29.50 -29.72
N LYS A 650 4.50 30.23 -29.39
CA LYS A 650 4.17 30.55 -27.98
C LYS A 650 3.05 29.65 -27.51
N HIS A 651 3.35 28.81 -26.53
CA HIS A 651 2.43 27.86 -25.95
C HIS A 651 1.71 28.49 -24.76
N GLN A 652 0.39 28.72 -24.91
CA GLN A 652 -0.49 29.15 -23.81
C GLN A 652 -1.41 27.96 -23.42
N PRO A 653 -1.98 27.92 -22.22
CA PRO A 653 -2.77 26.78 -21.77
C PRO A 653 -3.92 26.36 -22.69
N SER A 654 -4.48 27.29 -23.46
CA SER A 654 -5.61 27.07 -24.38
C SER A 654 -5.31 27.34 -25.84
N THR A 655 -4.19 28.01 -26.16
CA THR A 655 -3.88 28.44 -27.51
C THR A 655 -2.40 28.32 -27.83
N GLN A 656 -2.07 28.16 -29.10
CA GLN A 656 -0.70 28.11 -29.58
C GLN A 656 -0.53 29.19 -30.65
N ASP A 657 0.11 30.29 -30.29
CA ASP A 657 0.41 31.34 -31.21
C ASP A 657 1.73 31.08 -31.92
N TYR A 658 1.80 31.32 -33.22
CA TYR A 658 2.98 31.11 -34.03
C TYR A 658 3.39 32.36 -34.81
N LEU A 659 4.68 32.47 -35.05
CA LEU A 659 5.30 33.40 -35.99
C LEU A 659 6.30 32.60 -36.82
N VAL A 660 6.09 32.58 -38.11
CA VAL A 660 6.95 31.93 -39.13
C VAL A 660 7.55 32.96 -40.02
N GLN A 661 8.87 32.95 -40.16
CA GLN A 661 9.58 33.64 -41.21
C GLN A 661 10.33 32.63 -42.09
N ALA A 662 10.17 32.69 -43.37
CA ALA A 662 10.80 31.79 -44.33
C ALA A 662 11.31 32.52 -45.56
N ASP A 663 12.56 32.27 -45.90
CA ASP A 663 13.23 32.78 -47.09
C ASP A 663 13.69 31.60 -47.96
N LEU A 664 13.36 31.62 -49.21
CA LEU A 664 13.76 30.64 -50.19
C LEU A 664 14.39 31.35 -51.36
N VAL A 665 15.65 31.07 -51.68
CA VAL A 665 16.42 31.77 -52.70
C VAL A 665 16.97 30.78 -53.72
N GLY A 666 16.65 30.98 -54.95
CA GLY A 666 17.25 30.28 -56.09
C GLY A 666 16.77 28.84 -56.27
N LEU A 667 15.53 28.53 -55.83
CA LEU A 667 14.93 27.20 -56.00
C LEU A 667 14.90 26.83 -57.48
N GLN A 668 15.43 25.67 -57.83
CA GLN A 668 15.44 25.15 -59.21
C GLN A 668 14.09 24.53 -59.53
N LEU A 669 13.31 25.16 -60.42
CA LEU A 669 11.98 24.73 -60.75
C LEU A 669 11.95 23.37 -61.46
N ALA A 670 12.94 23.08 -62.27
CA ALA A 670 13.10 21.77 -62.92
C ALA A 670 13.26 20.65 -61.93
N ARG A 671 13.98 20.89 -60.83
CA ARG A 671 14.17 19.96 -59.74
C ARG A 671 12.88 19.77 -58.94
N LEU A 672 12.19 20.89 -58.65
CA LEU A 672 10.91 20.85 -57.94
C LEU A 672 9.84 20.04 -58.69
N THR A 673 9.75 20.19 -60.00
CA THR A 673 8.79 19.42 -60.82
C THR A 673 9.09 17.94 -60.86
N GLN A 674 10.35 17.52 -60.83
CA GLN A 674 10.73 16.11 -60.73
C GLN A 674 10.37 15.51 -59.37
N LEU A 675 10.43 16.28 -58.31
CA LEU A 675 10.18 15.86 -56.96
C LEU A 675 8.70 15.67 -56.63
N ILE A 676 7.83 16.49 -57.23
CA ILE A 676 6.39 16.41 -57.00
C ILE A 676 5.76 15.49 -58.04
N PRO A 677 5.22 14.31 -57.69
CA PRO A 677 4.70 13.34 -58.64
C PRO A 677 3.68 13.93 -59.62
N ALA A 678 2.80 14.81 -59.13
CA ALA A 678 1.76 15.48 -59.92
C ALA A 678 2.33 16.47 -60.98
N TRP A 679 3.63 16.81 -60.89
CA TRP A 679 4.27 17.82 -61.79
C TRP A 679 5.32 17.20 -62.71
N ARG A 680 5.66 15.92 -62.57
CA ARG A 680 6.72 15.23 -63.34
C ARG A 680 6.56 15.29 -64.87
N SER A 681 5.34 15.38 -65.36
CA SER A 681 5.05 15.50 -66.81
C SER A 681 5.21 16.92 -67.32
N ARG A 682 5.56 17.89 -66.49
CA ARG A 682 5.67 19.33 -66.94
C ARG A 682 7.13 19.70 -67.18
N SER A 683 7.35 20.42 -68.23
CA SER A 683 8.67 20.91 -68.69
C SER A 683 8.91 22.34 -68.16
N VAL A 684 9.09 22.49 -66.83
CA VAL A 684 9.38 23.78 -66.22
C VAL A 684 10.85 23.88 -65.90
N SER A 685 11.50 24.98 -66.27
CA SER A 685 12.89 25.27 -65.95
C SER A 685 13.01 26.68 -65.37
N GLY A 686 14.12 26.97 -64.77
CA GLY A 686 14.42 28.26 -64.16
C GLY A 686 14.49 28.27 -62.66
N THR A 687 14.43 29.45 -62.07
CA THR A 687 14.59 29.62 -60.61
C THR A 687 13.41 30.37 -60.01
N ALA A 688 13.15 30.07 -58.70
CA ALA A 688 12.21 30.81 -57.89
C ALA A 688 12.83 31.25 -56.53
N SER A 689 12.39 32.41 -56.09
CA SER A 689 12.72 32.92 -54.76
C SER A 689 11.46 33.44 -54.08
N ALA A 690 11.36 33.23 -52.80
CA ALA A 690 10.17 33.60 -52.05
C ALA A 690 10.57 34.04 -50.61
N HIS A 691 9.73 34.91 -50.06
CA HIS A 691 9.75 35.29 -48.69
C HIS A 691 8.35 35.18 -48.09
N ALA A 692 8.23 34.72 -46.85
CA ALA A 692 6.97 34.66 -46.13
C ALA A 692 7.15 35.00 -44.65
N LEU A 693 6.30 35.87 -44.16
CA LEU A 693 6.15 36.15 -42.75
C LEU A 693 4.69 35.85 -42.39
N LEU A 694 4.47 34.85 -41.52
CA LEU A 694 3.14 34.39 -41.12
C LEU A 694 3.01 34.38 -39.59
N SER A 695 1.87 34.80 -39.07
CA SER A 695 1.55 34.78 -37.66
C SER A 695 0.08 34.40 -37.45
N GLY A 696 -0.22 33.86 -36.29
CA GLY A 696 -1.58 33.51 -35.89
C GLY A 696 -1.64 32.46 -34.81
N THR A 697 -2.86 32.02 -34.51
CA THR A 697 -3.11 30.91 -33.57
C THR A 697 -3.33 29.65 -34.36
N TRP A 698 -2.64 28.54 -34.03
CA TRP A 698 -2.58 27.34 -34.86
C TRP A 698 -3.95 26.73 -35.15
N GLN A 699 -4.88 26.78 -34.19
CA GLN A 699 -6.23 26.20 -34.35
C GLN A 699 -7.27 27.17 -34.89
N ASP A 700 -6.98 28.46 -34.97
CA ASP A 700 -7.89 29.49 -35.44
C ASP A 700 -7.38 30.14 -36.75
N ARG A 701 -7.83 29.63 -37.90
CA ARG A 701 -7.46 30.17 -39.21
C ARG A 701 -7.84 31.64 -39.42
N ARG A 702 -8.86 32.14 -38.74
CA ARG A 702 -9.28 33.53 -38.77
C ARG A 702 -8.26 34.49 -38.18
N SER A 703 -7.45 33.98 -37.27
CA SER A 703 -6.35 34.75 -36.66
C SER A 703 -5.15 34.90 -37.56
N TRP A 704 -5.05 34.10 -38.64
CA TRP A 704 -3.87 34.04 -39.47
C TRP A 704 -3.68 35.36 -40.25
N ARG A 705 -2.49 35.92 -40.16
CA ARG A 705 -2.01 37.12 -40.79
C ARG A 705 -0.66 36.82 -41.38
N GLY A 706 -0.33 37.52 -42.47
CA GLY A 706 0.98 37.38 -43.08
C GLY A 706 1.20 38.23 -44.28
N GLU A 707 2.43 38.27 -44.70
CA GLU A 707 2.85 38.95 -45.93
C GLU A 707 4.04 38.21 -46.53
N GLY A 708 4.25 38.43 -47.78
CA GLY A 708 5.38 37.86 -48.49
C GLY A 708 5.44 38.25 -49.95
N TRP A 709 6.47 37.73 -50.58
CA TRP A 709 6.65 37.88 -52.04
C TRP A 709 7.15 36.57 -52.63
N LEU A 710 6.88 36.38 -53.91
CA LEU A 710 7.39 35.29 -54.76
C LEU A 710 7.84 35.88 -56.09
N ASN A 711 9.06 35.54 -56.51
CA ASN A 711 9.61 35.83 -57.80
C ASN A 711 10.08 34.53 -58.45
N ALA A 712 9.64 34.26 -59.66
CA ALA A 712 10.08 33.14 -60.46
C ALA A 712 10.45 33.57 -61.86
N SER A 713 11.49 32.94 -62.42
CA SER A 713 11.97 33.20 -63.74
C SER A 713 12.43 31.91 -64.45
N GLY A 714 12.05 31.67 -65.67
CA GLY A 714 12.38 30.44 -66.42
C GLY A 714 11.43 30.14 -67.56
N GLN A 715 11.63 29.00 -68.15
CA GLN A 715 10.76 28.57 -69.26
C GLN A 715 9.67 27.64 -68.74
N GLY A 716 8.50 27.65 -69.32
CA GLY A 716 7.37 26.79 -69.04
C GLY A 716 6.67 27.10 -67.74
N LEU A 717 6.84 28.28 -67.09
CA LEU A 717 6.16 28.68 -65.90
C LEU A 717 4.64 28.59 -65.96
N GLY A 718 4.07 28.86 -67.17
CA GLY A 718 2.62 28.74 -67.44
C GLY A 718 2.10 27.32 -67.28
N ASP A 719 2.94 26.34 -67.47
CA ASP A 719 2.58 24.92 -67.27
C ASP A 719 2.52 24.51 -65.76
N MET A 720 2.91 25.40 -64.88
CA MET A 720 2.74 25.12 -63.38
C MET A 720 1.23 25.04 -63.06
N PRO A 721 0.79 24.02 -62.28
CA PRO A 721 -0.64 23.74 -62.09
C PRO A 721 -1.47 24.91 -61.57
N LEU A 722 -0.87 25.78 -60.78
CA LEU A 722 -1.54 26.94 -60.22
C LEU A 722 -1.70 28.02 -61.34
N LEU A 723 -0.64 28.32 -62.09
CA LEU A 723 -0.63 29.32 -63.12
C LEU A 723 -1.46 28.86 -64.31
N ASP A 724 -1.39 27.60 -64.73
CA ASP A 724 -2.21 26.98 -65.77
C ASP A 724 -3.72 27.11 -65.45
N LYS A 725 -4.11 26.80 -64.21
CA LYS A 725 -5.51 26.92 -63.76
C LYS A 725 -5.98 28.38 -63.72
N LEU A 726 -5.12 29.27 -63.20
CA LEU A 726 -5.49 30.66 -63.05
C LEU A 726 -5.45 31.45 -64.33
N PHE A 727 -4.59 31.09 -65.25
CA PHE A 727 -4.34 31.95 -66.46
C PHE A 727 -4.40 31.24 -67.82
N GLY A 728 -4.32 29.91 -67.87
CA GLY A 728 -4.41 29.16 -69.12
C GLY A 728 -5.72 29.41 -69.89
N GLY A 729 -6.82 29.54 -69.13
CA GLY A 729 -8.12 29.91 -69.67
C GLY A 729 -8.15 31.36 -70.24
N LEU A 730 -7.40 32.27 -69.57
CA LEU A 730 -7.34 33.68 -70.02
C LEU A 730 -6.72 33.84 -71.38
N PHE A 731 -5.58 33.21 -71.69
CA PHE A 731 -4.92 33.27 -73.01
C PHE A 731 -5.80 32.65 -74.10
N GLY A 732 -6.56 31.60 -73.77
CA GLY A 732 -7.57 31.06 -74.78
C GLY A 732 -8.67 32.07 -75.08
N ILE A 733 -9.25 32.68 -74.03
CA ILE A 733 -10.28 33.70 -74.20
C ILE A 733 -9.76 34.90 -75.00
N LEU A 734 -8.55 35.36 -74.74
CA LEU A 734 -7.90 36.43 -75.46
C LEU A 734 -7.59 36.03 -76.89
N ALA A 735 -7.15 34.80 -77.13
CA ALA A 735 -6.91 34.27 -78.46
C ALA A 735 -8.19 34.30 -79.36
N ASP A 736 -9.30 33.80 -78.78
CA ASP A 736 -10.60 33.76 -79.43
C ASP A 736 -11.12 35.19 -79.72
N ARG A 737 -10.99 36.11 -78.82
CA ARG A 737 -11.47 37.46 -78.93
C ARG A 737 -10.65 38.31 -79.91
N MET A 738 -9.36 38.10 -79.98
CA MET A 738 -8.46 38.88 -80.85
C MET A 738 -8.18 38.18 -82.17
N GLY A 739 -8.65 36.96 -82.36
CA GLY A 739 -8.33 36.14 -83.45
C GLY A 739 -6.84 35.79 -83.63
N LEU A 740 -6.13 35.75 -82.51
CA LEU A 740 -4.70 35.49 -82.41
C LEU A 740 -4.44 34.12 -81.77
N ASP A 741 -4.55 33.05 -82.52
CA ASP A 741 -4.27 31.70 -82.07
C ASP A 741 -2.88 31.54 -81.48
N MET A 742 -1.93 32.44 -81.80
CA MET A 742 -0.59 32.44 -81.22
C MET A 742 -0.61 32.73 -79.72
N LEU A 743 -1.61 33.47 -79.19
CA LEU A 743 -1.78 33.70 -77.75
C LEU A 743 -1.98 32.42 -76.99
N ARG A 744 -2.59 31.39 -77.57
CA ARG A 744 -2.72 30.07 -77.02
C ARG A 744 -1.36 29.39 -76.77
N ARG A 745 -0.31 29.84 -77.49
CA ARG A 745 1.06 29.35 -77.38
C ARG A 745 1.94 30.32 -76.58
N GLY A 746 1.35 31.24 -75.83
CA GLY A 746 2.07 32.17 -74.96
C GLY A 746 2.86 31.44 -73.90
N GLN A 747 4.12 31.78 -73.76
CA GLN A 747 5.04 31.25 -72.79
C GLN A 747 5.23 32.26 -71.67
N ILE A 748 4.79 31.89 -70.45
CA ILE A 748 5.11 32.67 -69.28
C ILE A 748 6.52 32.30 -68.81
N THR A 749 7.40 33.31 -68.71
CA THR A 749 8.81 33.17 -68.38
C THR A 749 9.16 33.88 -67.09
N GLN A 750 8.30 34.72 -66.54
CA GLN A 750 8.46 35.46 -65.30
C GLN A 750 7.16 35.50 -64.51
N ALA A 751 7.20 35.30 -63.19
CA ALA A 751 6.10 35.50 -62.30
C ALA A 751 6.59 36.22 -61.02
N SER A 752 5.89 37.30 -60.67
CA SER A 752 6.16 38.00 -59.39
C SER A 752 4.88 38.38 -58.69
N VAL A 753 4.86 38.25 -57.36
CA VAL A 753 3.72 38.61 -56.54
C VAL A 753 4.17 39.04 -55.17
N GLN A 754 3.55 40.10 -54.69
CA GLN A 754 3.53 40.40 -53.27
C GLN A 754 2.13 40.11 -52.71
N TRP A 755 2.05 39.50 -51.58
CA TRP A 755 0.77 39.10 -51.03
C TRP A 755 0.67 39.44 -49.53
N GLN A 756 -0.57 39.62 -49.09
CA GLN A 756 -0.90 39.75 -47.66
C GLN A 756 -2.02 38.77 -47.32
N LEU A 757 -1.84 38.05 -46.23
CA LEU A 757 -2.87 37.16 -45.71
C LEU A 757 -3.67 37.88 -44.61
N THR A 758 -4.94 38.10 -44.90
CA THR A 758 -5.90 38.69 -43.96
C THR A 758 -7.27 38.06 -44.20
N HIS A 759 -8.05 37.87 -43.13
CA HIS A 759 -9.42 37.33 -43.21
C HIS A 759 -9.51 36.02 -44.01
N GLU A 760 -8.60 35.09 -43.78
CA GLU A 760 -8.52 33.80 -44.46
C GLU A 760 -8.32 33.94 -46.00
N ARG A 761 -7.82 35.09 -46.48
CA ARG A 761 -7.56 35.34 -47.93
C ARG A 761 -6.15 35.89 -48.12
N LEU A 762 -5.47 35.34 -49.15
CA LEU A 762 -4.22 35.89 -49.69
C LEU A 762 -4.60 36.99 -50.69
N ASN A 763 -4.36 38.24 -50.33
CA ASN A 763 -4.63 39.41 -51.12
C ASN A 763 -3.36 39.87 -51.84
N THR A 764 -3.49 40.33 -53.07
CA THR A 764 -2.39 40.92 -53.82
C THR A 764 -2.89 42.08 -54.69
N ASP A 765 -2.06 43.11 -54.82
CA ASP A 765 -2.30 44.23 -55.65
C ASP A 765 -1.38 44.25 -56.88
N ASN A 766 -0.41 43.33 -56.99
CA ASN A 766 0.69 43.41 -57.94
C ASN A 766 1.16 42.05 -58.49
N LEU A 767 0.27 41.08 -58.57
CA LEU A 767 0.61 39.87 -59.32
C LEU A 767 0.95 40.20 -60.75
N ARG A 768 2.16 39.91 -61.22
CA ARG A 768 2.65 40.10 -62.56
C ARG A 768 3.14 38.79 -63.15
N LEU A 769 2.62 38.45 -64.32
CA LEU A 769 3.15 37.39 -65.17
C LEU A 769 3.70 38.02 -66.46
N GLY A 770 4.97 37.74 -66.74
CA GLY A 770 5.62 38.19 -67.95
C GLY A 770 6.01 37.02 -68.82
N GLY A 771 5.99 37.22 -70.14
CA GLY A 771 6.35 36.18 -71.09
C GLY A 771 6.42 36.65 -72.46
N PHE A 772 6.36 35.72 -73.43
CA PHE A 772 6.45 35.95 -74.80
C PHE A 772 5.42 35.17 -75.61
N VAL A 773 4.95 35.77 -76.72
CA VAL A 773 4.19 35.09 -77.77
C VAL A 773 4.99 35.25 -79.08
N GLY A 774 5.69 34.16 -79.48
CA GLY A 774 6.73 34.28 -80.49
C GLY A 774 7.87 35.13 -80.00
N THR A 775 8.16 36.28 -80.66
CA THR A 775 9.18 37.26 -80.19
C THR A 775 8.59 38.44 -79.43
N GLU A 776 7.28 38.51 -79.34
CA GLU A 776 6.55 39.64 -78.78
C GLU A 776 6.34 39.52 -77.31
N PRO A 777 6.69 40.51 -76.46
CA PRO A 777 6.51 40.44 -74.99
C PRO A 777 5.04 40.57 -74.59
N VAL A 778 4.61 39.79 -73.62
CA VAL A 778 3.28 39.85 -73.01
C VAL A 778 3.42 39.92 -71.50
N ALA A 779 2.52 40.68 -70.85
CA ALA A 779 2.42 40.68 -69.41
C ALA A 779 0.94 40.60 -69.02
N VAL A 780 0.72 40.00 -67.81
CA VAL A 780 -0.59 39.96 -67.23
C VAL A 780 -0.46 40.47 -65.79
N TYR A 781 -1.20 41.46 -65.47
CA TYR A 781 -1.32 41.99 -64.08
C TYR A 781 -2.63 41.49 -63.49
N ALA A 782 -2.54 41.12 -62.23
CA ALA A 782 -3.72 40.75 -61.49
C ALA A 782 -3.71 41.35 -60.09
N LYS A 783 -4.88 41.81 -59.70
CA LYS A 783 -5.20 42.31 -58.37
C LYS A 783 -6.39 41.58 -57.79
N GLY A 784 -6.29 41.10 -56.56
CA GLY A 784 -7.39 40.35 -56.00
C GLY A 784 -6.96 39.45 -54.84
N SER A 785 -7.70 38.37 -54.67
CA SER A 785 -7.43 37.48 -53.55
C SER A 785 -7.79 36.02 -53.80
N VAL A 786 -7.10 35.12 -53.12
CA VAL A 786 -7.41 33.69 -53.02
C VAL A 786 -7.77 33.36 -51.59
N GLY A 787 -8.94 32.80 -51.36
CA GLY A 787 -9.34 32.30 -50.07
C GLY A 787 -8.59 31.02 -49.70
N LEU A 788 -8.35 30.76 -48.38
CA LEU A 788 -7.84 29.47 -47.90
C LEU A 788 -8.83 28.33 -48.17
N ASP A 789 -10.08 28.66 -48.52
CA ASP A 789 -11.14 27.79 -48.99
C ASP A 789 -11.07 27.56 -50.53
N GLN A 790 -10.02 28.06 -51.19
CA GLN A 790 -9.77 27.98 -52.60
C GLN A 790 -10.72 28.86 -53.46
N THR A 791 -11.47 29.78 -52.90
CA THR A 791 -12.28 30.73 -53.66
C THR A 791 -11.39 31.81 -54.25
N LEU A 792 -11.76 32.27 -55.47
CA LEU A 792 -11.00 33.25 -56.25
C LEU A 792 -11.81 34.54 -56.39
N ASP A 793 -11.13 35.69 -56.30
CA ASP A 793 -11.67 36.99 -56.69
C ASP A 793 -10.53 37.88 -57.21
N PHE A 794 -10.30 37.90 -58.52
CA PHE A 794 -9.24 38.67 -59.15
C PHE A 794 -9.80 39.54 -60.25
N VAL A 795 -9.20 40.70 -60.34
CA VAL A 795 -9.29 41.54 -61.53
C VAL A 795 -7.99 41.40 -62.36
N ILE A 796 -8.06 40.94 -63.52
CA ILE A 796 -6.94 40.64 -64.39
C ILE A 796 -6.89 41.65 -65.55
N GLU A 797 -5.69 42.21 -65.78
CA GLU A 797 -5.41 43.17 -66.83
C GLU A 797 -4.26 42.66 -67.74
N PRO A 798 -4.52 42.12 -68.86
CA PRO A 798 -3.48 41.72 -69.81
C PRO A 798 -2.85 42.93 -70.49
N GLU A 799 -1.51 42.89 -70.64
CA GLU A 799 -0.74 43.89 -71.38
C GLU A 799 -0.05 43.22 -72.59
N LEU A 800 -0.42 43.57 -73.77
CA LEU A 800 0.10 43.04 -75.05
C LEU A 800 1.04 44.07 -75.66
N SER A 801 2.08 43.59 -76.37
CA SER A 801 2.95 44.47 -77.15
C SER A 801 2.24 45.06 -78.37
N GLU A 802 2.77 46.15 -78.81
CA GLU A 802 2.28 46.78 -80.05
C GLU A 802 2.28 45.80 -81.22
N GLY A 803 3.39 45.04 -81.38
CA GLY A 803 3.52 44.09 -82.49
C GLY A 803 2.45 43.01 -82.47
N LEU A 804 2.04 42.54 -81.34
CA LEU A 804 1.01 41.50 -81.19
C LEU A 804 -0.40 42.04 -81.48
N VAL A 805 -0.68 43.26 -81.12
CA VAL A 805 -1.93 43.93 -81.32
C VAL A 805 -2.11 44.25 -82.78
N LEU A 806 -1.06 44.60 -83.45
CA LEU A 806 -1.06 44.91 -84.92
C LEU A 806 -1.26 43.65 -85.78
N GLN A 807 -0.89 42.46 -85.29
CA GLN A 807 -1.07 41.19 -86.02
C GLN A 807 -2.48 40.63 -85.85
N SER A 808 -3.35 41.25 -84.97
CA SER A 808 -4.71 40.77 -84.83
C SER A 808 -5.59 41.06 -86.07
N PRO A 809 -6.24 40.00 -86.58
CA PRO A 809 -7.19 40.17 -87.65
C PRO A 809 -8.33 41.12 -87.32
N ALA A 810 -8.76 41.13 -86.05
CA ALA A 810 -9.82 41.99 -85.49
C ALA A 810 -9.46 43.49 -85.48
N THR A 811 -8.18 43.82 -85.47
CA THR A 811 -7.66 45.22 -85.37
C THR A 811 -7.07 45.75 -86.68
N SER A 812 -6.86 44.91 -87.70
CA SER A 812 -6.12 45.23 -88.90
C SER A 812 -6.62 46.46 -89.70
N PRO A 813 -7.93 46.69 -89.81
CA PRO A 813 -8.42 47.91 -90.48
C PRO A 813 -8.38 49.17 -89.60
N LEU A 814 -8.41 49.04 -88.28
CA LEU A 814 -8.45 50.11 -87.33
C LEU A 814 -7.06 50.47 -86.79
N ALA A 815 -6.17 49.51 -86.71
CA ALA A 815 -4.87 49.63 -86.11
C ALA A 815 -4.03 50.72 -86.76
N SER A 816 -4.09 50.83 -88.10
CA SER A 816 -3.40 51.83 -88.82
C SER A 816 -3.89 53.28 -88.59
N THR A 817 -5.16 53.45 -88.27
CA THR A 817 -5.77 54.75 -88.00
C THR A 817 -5.70 55.14 -86.46
N VAL A 818 -5.87 54.19 -85.62
CA VAL A 818 -5.89 54.41 -84.19
C VAL A 818 -4.49 54.51 -83.59
N LEU A 819 -3.50 53.81 -84.10
CA LEU A 819 -2.11 53.90 -83.71
C LEU A 819 -1.44 55.19 -84.23
N LYS A 820 -1.90 55.82 -85.33
CA LYS A 820 -1.43 57.11 -85.84
C LYS A 820 -1.95 58.31 -85.01
N ALA A 821 -2.94 58.12 -84.17
CA ALA A 821 -3.44 59.13 -83.27
C ALA A 821 -2.69 59.03 -81.91
N ALA A 822 -2.21 60.11 -81.37
CA ALA A 822 -1.57 60.18 -80.09
C ALA A 822 -2.44 59.54 -78.99
N GLY A 823 -1.97 58.47 -78.34
CA GLY A 823 -2.66 57.69 -77.28
C GLY A 823 -3.45 56.50 -77.83
N GLY A 824 -3.26 56.03 -79.08
CA GLY A 824 -3.96 54.86 -79.62
C GLY A 824 -3.70 53.57 -78.96
N LEU A 825 -2.49 53.36 -78.44
CA LEU A 825 -2.09 52.20 -77.68
C LEU A 825 -2.81 52.12 -76.30
N GLU A 826 -2.96 53.24 -75.71
CA GLU A 826 -3.70 53.36 -74.41
C GLU A 826 -5.21 53.07 -74.65
N ARG A 827 -5.76 53.43 -75.83
CA ARG A 827 -7.17 53.13 -76.16
C ARG A 827 -7.36 51.66 -76.42
N LEU A 828 -6.41 50.98 -77.06
CA LEU A 828 -6.43 49.55 -77.32
C LEU A 828 -6.26 48.74 -76.08
N ARG A 829 -5.39 49.15 -75.22
CA ARG A 829 -5.25 48.57 -73.90
C ARG A 829 -6.55 48.59 -73.10
N ARG A 830 -7.35 49.67 -73.21
CA ARG A 830 -8.69 49.75 -72.59
C ARG A 830 -9.73 48.89 -73.29
N LEU A 831 -9.57 48.57 -74.56
CA LEU A 831 -10.43 47.68 -75.34
C LEU A 831 -10.25 46.20 -75.00
N ILE A 832 -9.04 45.77 -74.67
CA ILE A 832 -8.76 44.42 -74.21
C ILE A 832 -9.45 44.16 -72.82
N GLY A 833 -9.67 45.21 -72.05
CA GLY A 833 -10.57 45.26 -70.94
C GLY A 833 -10.04 44.50 -69.69
N ARG A 834 -10.76 44.68 -68.63
CA ARG A 834 -10.55 43.99 -67.34
C ARG A 834 -11.35 42.70 -67.32
N HIS A 835 -10.73 41.63 -66.81
CA HIS A 835 -11.40 40.35 -66.69
C HIS A 835 -11.52 40.08 -65.20
N ARG A 836 -12.69 39.68 -64.72
CA ARG A 836 -12.86 39.24 -63.33
C ARG A 836 -12.81 37.72 -63.31
N LEU A 837 -11.92 37.20 -62.53
CA LEU A 837 -11.78 35.79 -62.22
C LEU A 837 -12.43 35.49 -60.90
N THR A 838 -13.46 34.67 -60.88
CA THR A 838 -14.20 34.23 -59.72
C THR A 838 -14.30 32.69 -59.69
N GLY A 839 -15.08 32.14 -58.76
CA GLY A 839 -15.23 30.72 -58.63
C GLY A 839 -14.21 30.13 -57.68
N THR A 840 -13.68 28.95 -57.97
CA THR A 840 -12.69 28.24 -57.16
C THR A 840 -11.47 27.84 -58.00
N LEU A 841 -10.34 27.53 -57.34
CA LEU A 841 -9.13 26.99 -57.98
C LEU A 841 -9.42 25.74 -58.83
N LYS A 842 -10.46 24.96 -58.50
CA LYS A 842 -10.89 23.78 -59.29
C LYS A 842 -11.77 24.13 -60.48
N ASN A 843 -12.55 25.20 -60.39
CA ASN A 843 -13.49 25.65 -61.39
C ASN A 843 -13.43 27.19 -61.48
N PRO A 844 -12.42 27.77 -62.16
CA PRO A 844 -12.28 29.20 -62.28
C PRO A 844 -13.30 29.71 -63.32
N GLN A 845 -13.94 30.82 -63.03
CA GLN A 845 -14.95 31.50 -63.88
C GLN A 845 -14.43 32.87 -64.31
N TYR A 846 -14.35 33.11 -65.55
CA TYR A 846 -13.92 34.39 -66.13
C TYR A 846 -15.14 35.18 -66.55
N ARG A 847 -15.24 36.43 -66.13
CA ARG A 847 -16.23 37.39 -66.58
C ARG A 847 -15.53 38.66 -67.17
N PHE A 848 -15.96 39.15 -68.24
CA PHE A 848 -15.44 40.39 -68.77
C PHE A 848 -16.18 41.58 -68.14
N GLU A 849 -15.46 42.55 -67.58
CA GLU A 849 -16.04 43.73 -66.96
C GLU A 849 -15.98 44.89 -67.94
N PHE A 850 -17.11 45.22 -68.56
CA PHE A 850 -17.27 46.41 -69.33
C PHE A 850 -17.88 47.56 -68.51
N SER A 851 -17.24 48.73 -68.68
CA SER A 851 -17.93 49.99 -68.35
C SER A 851 -18.53 50.53 -69.66
N THR A 852 -19.76 50.16 -69.88
CA THR A 852 -20.52 50.60 -71.15
C THR A 852 -20.53 52.11 -71.31
N LYS A 853 -20.51 52.87 -70.18
CA LYS A 853 -20.48 54.35 -70.28
C LYS A 853 -19.15 54.97 -70.78
N GLU A 854 -18.04 54.33 -70.43
CA GLU A 854 -16.74 54.85 -70.88
C GLU A 854 -16.41 54.43 -72.33
N ILE A 855 -16.89 53.30 -72.81
CA ILE A 855 -16.70 52.84 -74.18
C ILE A 855 -17.51 53.73 -75.13
N PHE A 856 -18.72 54.09 -74.82
CA PHE A 856 -19.53 54.98 -75.70
C PHE A 856 -18.96 56.40 -75.72
N LYS A 857 -18.34 56.93 -74.76
CA LYS A 857 -17.69 58.26 -74.75
C LYS A 857 -16.39 58.31 -75.59
N GLN A 858 -15.73 57.22 -75.75
CA GLN A 858 -14.40 57.16 -76.43
C GLN A 858 -14.45 56.58 -77.88
N LEU A 859 -15.54 55.91 -78.27
CA LEU A 859 -15.71 55.31 -79.53
C LEU A 859 -16.66 56.12 -80.55
N ALA A 860 -16.99 57.33 -80.13
CA ALA A 860 -17.89 58.14 -80.95
C ALA A 860 -17.53 58.38 -82.40
N PRO A 861 -16.37 58.10 -82.93
CA PRO A 861 -16.14 58.09 -84.38
C PRO A 861 -15.92 56.69 -85.05
N ALA A 862 -16.18 55.54 -84.38
CA ALA A 862 -15.92 54.21 -84.97
C ALA A 862 -17.14 53.69 -85.75
N PRO A 863 -16.95 52.92 -86.83
CA PRO A 863 -18.07 52.34 -87.63
C PRO A 863 -18.92 51.43 -86.80
N ILE A 864 -20.24 51.51 -86.97
CA ILE A 864 -21.26 50.77 -86.14
C ILE A 864 -21.12 49.26 -86.31
N GLU A 865 -20.65 48.73 -87.45
CA GLU A 865 -20.39 47.28 -87.63
C GLU A 865 -19.34 46.69 -86.74
N PHE A 866 -18.30 47.44 -86.33
CA PHE A 866 -17.29 46.99 -85.41
C PHE A 866 -17.84 46.86 -83.98
N LEU A 867 -18.73 47.77 -83.61
CA LEU A 867 -19.38 47.73 -82.36
C LEU A 867 -20.40 46.62 -82.28
N GLN A 868 -21.12 46.27 -83.31
CA GLN A 868 -22.03 45.14 -83.31
C GLN A 868 -21.33 43.79 -83.15
N ASN A 869 -20.20 43.56 -83.86
CA ASN A 869 -19.44 42.32 -83.73
C ASN A 869 -18.79 42.16 -82.32
N LEU A 870 -18.48 43.25 -81.71
CA LEU A 870 -17.97 43.22 -80.31
C LEU A 870 -19.05 42.88 -79.24
N PHE A 871 -20.30 43.26 -79.52
CA PHE A 871 -21.45 43.00 -78.68
C PHE A 871 -22.05 41.60 -78.91
N ASP A 872 -22.08 41.11 -80.14
CA ASP A 872 -22.58 39.78 -80.43
C ASP A 872 -21.64 38.65 -79.95
N SER A 873 -20.34 38.94 -79.75
CA SER A 873 -19.39 38.03 -79.16
C SER A 873 -19.39 38.05 -77.59
N ALA A 874 -20.20 38.88 -76.99
CA ALA A 874 -20.27 39.06 -75.50
C ALA A 874 -21.49 38.35 -74.85
N GLN A 875 -22.39 37.75 -75.68
CA GLN A 875 -23.37 36.77 -75.24
C GLN A 875 -22.80 35.33 -75.42
#